data_52077a9d35d918d943f042067a1e88a4
#
_entry.id   52077a9d35d918d943f042067a1e88a4
#
_cell.length_a   1.000
_cell.length_b   1.000
_cell.length_c   1.000
_cell.angle_alpha   90.00
_cell.angle_beta   90.00
_cell.angle_gamma   90.00
#
_symmetry.space_group_name_H-M   'P 1'
#
loop_
_entity.id
_entity.type
_entity.pdbx_description
1 polymer ?
#
loop_
_entity_poly.entity_id
_entity_poly.type
_entity_poly.pdbx_seq_one_letter_code
_entity_poly.pdbx_strand_id
1 'polypeptide(L)'
;MGLAMDLDDLKTLQAYFREEEHRDPTVTEVRVVDTYWSDHCRHTTFSTHLDEVSIEDPAVKDAYDRYLAAREEVYGLEKAAKRPQTLMDIATIGTKTLKKRGLLPELDESEEINACSIHVPAKVNGEEQDWLLMFKNETHNHPTEIEPFGGAATCIGGCIRDPLSGRAYVHQAMRVTGGGDPRKTLAETLPGKLPQRKLAQTAAAGYSSYGNQIGLATGHVAELYHEGYIAKRLECGAVVAAAPAKNVVRERPAPGDVVILLGGRTGRDGIGGATGSSKSHDMKSLTTMASEVQKGNAPEERKIQRLFRNGEVTRLIKRCNDFGAGGVSVAIGELADGLEIELDAVRKKYEGLDGTELAISESQERMAVVVAPEDEAKFIAAAQAENLEAYRVAVVTESPRMVMHWRGQTVADLSRAFLDTNGAVKHASVRVEAGKKQAESACAPCTLRDMAGSLKSASRRGLAERFDSTVGAFSLLMPFGGKTQRTPSQAMAALLPVLPGSKTEQGSVMAWGCDPDALSADPYTGAHSAVYTSVAKIVAAGADYHKAYLTLQEFFEKLRNESVRWGKPFAALLGALDAQLELGAAAIGGKDSMSGTFLDHDVPPTLISFAIAPVCAGELVTTDFKSAGHGVYLFDGATPEEQKAAWERLSLIHISEPTRLLSIS
;
A
#
# COMPACT_ATOMS: atom_id res chain seq x y z
N MET A 1 11.10 24.61 -14.85
CA MET A 1 11.38 23.17 -14.67
C MET A 1 10.12 22.37 -14.27
N GLY A 2 9.05 23.00 -13.78
CA GLY A 2 7.80 22.33 -13.38
C GLY A 2 7.97 21.43 -12.14
N LEU A 3 8.72 21.93 -11.16
CA LEU A 3 9.04 21.19 -9.93
C LEU A 3 7.80 21.03 -9.02
N ALA A 4 7.82 20.00 -8.18
CA ALA A 4 6.87 19.78 -7.10
C ALA A 4 7.28 20.50 -5.81
N MET A 5 8.58 20.72 -5.60
CA MET A 5 9.13 21.51 -4.50
C MET A 5 8.49 22.89 -4.41
N ASP A 6 8.14 23.31 -3.21
CA ASP A 6 7.66 24.67 -2.94
C ASP A 6 8.83 25.65 -2.72
N LEU A 7 8.49 26.91 -2.37
CA LEU A 7 9.50 27.95 -2.20
C LEU A 7 10.46 27.67 -1.03
N ASP A 8 9.98 27.03 0.03
CA ASP A 8 10.81 26.78 1.22
C ASP A 8 11.75 25.59 0.99
N ASP A 9 11.31 24.58 0.24
CA ASP A 9 12.19 23.50 -0.24
C ASP A 9 13.28 24.06 -1.15
N LEU A 10 12.94 24.97 -2.07
CA LEU A 10 13.91 25.62 -2.95
C LEU A 10 14.92 26.49 -2.20
N LYS A 11 14.50 27.16 -1.13
CA LYS A 11 15.42 27.91 -0.25
C LYS A 11 16.36 26.97 0.51
N THR A 12 15.84 25.83 0.99
CA THR A 12 16.64 24.80 1.67
C THR A 12 17.67 24.21 0.71
N LEU A 13 17.27 23.88 -0.52
CA LEU A 13 18.18 23.43 -1.57
C LEU A 13 19.25 24.49 -1.87
N GLN A 14 18.87 25.76 -2.04
CA GLN A 14 19.80 26.85 -2.29
C GLN A 14 20.79 27.06 -1.15
N ALA A 15 20.33 26.97 0.09
CA ALA A 15 21.19 27.12 1.27
C ALA A 15 22.24 25.99 1.32
N TYR A 16 21.84 24.74 1.10
CA TYR A 16 22.74 23.61 1.07
C TYR A 16 23.87 23.81 0.03
N PHE A 17 23.53 24.11 -1.23
CA PHE A 17 24.54 24.28 -2.26
C PHE A 17 25.45 25.48 -2.02
N ARG A 18 24.91 26.58 -1.48
CA ARG A 18 25.70 27.77 -1.18
C ARG A 18 26.60 27.60 0.05
N GLU A 19 26.10 26.99 1.13
CA GLU A 19 26.74 27.00 2.46
C GLU A 19 27.57 25.76 2.74
N GLU A 20 27.19 24.62 2.16
CA GLU A 20 27.89 23.34 2.38
C GLU A 20 28.69 22.90 1.16
N GLU A 21 28.10 22.91 -0.04
CA GLU A 21 28.75 22.44 -1.27
C GLU A 21 29.62 23.52 -1.95
N HIS A 22 29.36 24.80 -1.70
CA HIS A 22 30.06 25.97 -2.28
C HIS A 22 30.09 25.96 -3.82
N ARG A 23 29.02 25.50 -4.44
CA ARG A 23 28.83 25.43 -5.89
C ARG A 23 27.36 25.54 -6.27
N ASP A 24 27.09 25.75 -7.55
CA ASP A 24 25.73 25.67 -8.06
C ASP A 24 25.29 24.20 -8.26
N PRO A 25 23.99 23.88 -8.08
CA PRO A 25 23.46 22.55 -8.38
C PRO A 25 23.46 22.28 -9.90
N THR A 26 23.64 21.04 -10.27
CA THR A 26 23.35 20.58 -11.63
C THR A 26 21.83 20.47 -11.84
N VAL A 27 21.40 20.41 -13.11
CA VAL A 27 19.98 20.16 -13.43
C VAL A 27 19.55 18.78 -12.90
N THR A 28 20.43 17.80 -12.94
CA THR A 28 20.16 16.44 -12.43
C THR A 28 19.94 16.46 -10.93
N GLU A 29 20.78 17.15 -10.17
CA GLU A 29 20.61 17.27 -8.72
C GLU A 29 19.28 17.91 -8.34
N VAL A 30 18.89 19.01 -8.99
CA VAL A 30 17.59 19.65 -8.73
C VAL A 30 16.43 18.69 -9.00
N ARG A 31 16.49 17.92 -10.09
CA ARG A 31 15.46 16.95 -10.44
C ARG A 31 15.44 15.72 -9.51
N VAL A 32 16.61 15.25 -9.13
CA VAL A 32 16.75 14.14 -8.17
C VAL A 32 16.15 14.55 -6.82
N VAL A 33 16.49 15.73 -6.31
CA VAL A 33 15.96 16.22 -5.03
C VAL A 33 14.45 16.44 -5.11
N ASP A 34 13.94 17.06 -6.19
CA ASP A 34 12.49 17.24 -6.42
C ASP A 34 11.71 15.93 -6.39
N THR A 35 12.29 14.87 -6.94
CA THR A 35 11.69 13.54 -6.95
C THR A 35 11.84 12.85 -5.59
N TYR A 36 13.04 12.91 -5.00
CA TYR A 36 13.36 12.27 -3.73
C TYR A 36 12.54 12.83 -2.57
N TRP A 37 12.31 14.16 -2.53
CA TRP A 37 11.51 14.84 -1.52
C TRP A 37 10.02 14.91 -1.85
N SER A 38 9.58 14.31 -2.95
CA SER A 38 8.15 14.33 -3.29
C SER A 38 7.30 13.70 -2.18
N ASP A 39 6.09 14.20 -2.02
CA ASP A 39 5.13 13.69 -1.02
C ASP A 39 4.89 12.18 -1.20
N HIS A 40 4.88 11.72 -2.44
CA HIS A 40 4.74 10.30 -2.76
C HIS A 40 5.89 9.43 -2.23
N CYS A 41 7.15 9.92 -2.28
CA CYS A 41 8.32 9.17 -1.81
C CYS A 41 8.56 9.31 -0.31
N ARG A 42 8.25 10.46 0.29
CA ARG A 42 8.64 10.81 1.67
C ARG A 42 7.49 11.06 2.63
N HIS A 43 6.24 10.98 2.16
CA HIS A 43 5.07 11.24 2.99
C HIS A 43 5.16 12.60 3.71
N THR A 44 5.58 13.66 2.99
CA THR A 44 5.84 14.97 3.58
C THR A 44 4.57 15.60 4.17
N THR A 45 3.41 15.36 3.56
CA THR A 45 2.11 15.76 4.13
C THR A 45 1.87 15.08 5.48
N PHE A 46 2.15 13.78 5.61
CA PHE A 46 2.02 13.05 6.88
C PHE A 46 3.04 13.46 7.94
N SER A 47 4.19 13.97 7.51
CA SER A 47 5.27 14.44 8.39
C SER A 47 5.14 15.92 8.78
N THR A 48 4.14 16.63 8.25
CA THR A 48 3.87 18.06 8.57
C THR A 48 3.56 18.22 10.06
N HIS A 49 4.18 19.23 10.70
CA HIS A 49 3.97 19.55 12.11
C HIS A 49 2.59 20.18 12.30
N LEU A 50 1.81 19.62 13.22
CA LEU A 50 0.49 20.11 13.59
C LEU A 50 0.64 21.05 14.80
N ASP A 51 0.75 22.36 14.52
CA ASP A 51 1.07 23.35 15.56
C ASP A 51 -0.12 23.70 16.44
N GLU A 52 -1.31 23.79 15.83
CA GLU A 52 -2.56 24.10 16.52
C GLU A 52 -3.62 23.06 16.22
N VAL A 53 -4.19 22.47 17.26
CA VAL A 53 -5.26 21.48 17.16
C VAL A 53 -6.49 21.99 17.89
N SER A 54 -7.57 22.26 17.16
CA SER A 54 -8.86 22.66 17.68
C SER A 54 -9.92 21.61 17.37
N ILE A 55 -10.55 21.07 18.39
CA ILE A 55 -11.54 19.97 18.24
C ILE A 55 -12.83 20.39 18.92
N GLU A 56 -13.90 20.49 18.14
CA GLU A 56 -15.26 20.81 18.62
C GLU A 56 -16.07 19.54 18.93
N ASP A 57 -15.74 18.41 18.31
CA ASP A 57 -16.41 17.13 18.51
C ASP A 57 -15.91 16.44 19.79
N PRO A 58 -16.79 16.13 20.78
CA PRO A 58 -16.37 15.53 22.04
C PRO A 58 -15.75 14.14 21.89
N ALA A 59 -16.26 13.29 20.98
CA ALA A 59 -15.72 11.93 20.79
C ALA A 59 -14.32 11.98 20.20
N VAL A 60 -14.10 12.88 19.22
CA VAL A 60 -12.75 13.10 18.64
C VAL A 60 -11.82 13.73 19.68
N LYS A 61 -12.33 14.58 20.57
CA LYS A 61 -11.54 15.15 21.67
C LYS A 61 -11.07 14.08 22.64
N ASP A 62 -11.94 13.17 23.03
CA ASP A 62 -11.61 12.04 23.90
C ASP A 62 -10.58 11.11 23.23
N ALA A 63 -10.72 10.86 21.92
CA ALA A 63 -9.76 10.10 21.13
C ALA A 63 -8.39 10.78 21.07
N TYR A 64 -8.39 12.09 20.91
CA TYR A 64 -7.16 12.88 20.92
C TYR A 64 -6.45 12.81 22.28
N ASP A 65 -7.19 12.86 23.36
CA ASP A 65 -6.62 12.73 24.72
C ASP A 65 -6.03 11.31 24.92
N ARG A 66 -6.66 10.26 24.37
CA ARG A 66 -6.08 8.90 24.35
C ARG A 66 -4.81 8.83 23.49
N TYR A 67 -4.77 9.50 22.35
CA TYR A 67 -3.56 9.62 21.54
C TYR A 67 -2.42 10.29 22.31
N LEU A 68 -2.68 11.39 23.02
CA LEU A 68 -1.67 12.05 23.86
C LEU A 68 -1.15 11.13 24.95
N ALA A 69 -2.05 10.40 25.64
CA ALA A 69 -1.68 9.41 26.63
C ALA A 69 -0.81 8.26 26.04
N ALA A 70 -1.15 7.79 24.84
CA ALA A 70 -0.34 6.80 24.13
C ALA A 70 1.06 7.32 23.80
N ARG A 71 1.21 8.58 23.41
CA ARG A 71 2.51 9.22 23.22
C ARG A 71 3.34 9.25 24.51
N GLU A 72 2.72 9.63 25.63
CA GLU A 72 3.38 9.62 26.94
C GLU A 72 3.78 8.20 27.34
N GLU A 73 2.91 7.22 27.14
CA GLU A 73 3.22 5.81 27.37
C GLU A 73 4.44 5.37 26.54
N VAL A 74 4.48 5.68 25.26
CA VAL A 74 5.55 5.22 24.35
C VAL A 74 6.86 5.96 24.54
N TYR A 75 6.83 7.29 24.55
CA TYR A 75 8.03 8.13 24.52
C TYR A 75 8.48 8.61 25.91
N GLY A 76 7.62 8.59 26.91
CA GLY A 76 7.79 9.27 28.19
C GLY A 76 7.44 10.75 28.12
N LEU A 77 7.00 11.33 29.23
CA LEU A 77 6.47 12.71 29.34
C LEU A 77 7.37 13.76 28.66
N GLU A 78 8.66 13.76 28.98
CA GLU A 78 9.59 14.79 28.49
C GLU A 78 9.79 14.74 26.98
N LYS A 79 9.96 13.53 26.42
CA LYS A 79 10.16 13.36 24.97
C LYS A 79 8.85 13.56 24.20
N ALA A 80 7.73 13.10 24.74
CA ALA A 80 6.41 13.30 24.14
C ALA A 80 6.08 14.79 23.98
N ALA A 81 6.41 15.64 25.00
CA ALA A 81 6.19 17.07 24.94
C ALA A 81 7.05 17.80 23.90
N LYS A 82 8.28 17.29 23.61
CA LYS A 82 9.21 17.91 22.66
C LYS A 82 9.02 17.42 21.21
N ARG A 83 8.44 16.24 21.05
CA ARG A 83 8.26 15.62 19.73
C ARG A 83 7.07 16.29 19.02
N PRO A 84 7.21 16.73 17.75
CA PRO A 84 6.08 17.30 17.02
C PRO A 84 4.95 16.29 16.87
N GLN A 85 3.72 16.77 16.86
CA GLN A 85 2.57 15.98 16.45
C GLN A 85 2.46 16.02 14.92
N THR A 86 2.21 14.88 14.31
CA THR A 86 2.06 14.75 12.85
C THR A 86 1.02 13.66 12.56
N LEU A 87 0.45 13.64 11.36
CA LEU A 87 -0.42 12.53 10.95
C LEU A 87 0.31 11.18 11.00
N MET A 88 1.60 11.17 10.64
CA MET A 88 2.45 9.97 10.72
C MET A 88 2.62 9.47 12.17
N ASP A 89 2.74 10.38 13.14
CA ASP A 89 2.81 9.99 14.55
C ASP A 89 1.51 9.33 15.01
N ILE A 90 0.34 9.89 14.63
CA ILE A 90 -0.97 9.29 14.94
C ILE A 90 -1.10 7.91 14.28
N ALA A 91 -0.73 7.80 12.99
CA ALA A 91 -0.81 6.54 12.25
C ALA A 91 0.06 5.42 12.83
N THR A 92 1.20 5.77 13.45
CA THR A 92 2.18 4.78 13.94
C THR A 92 2.15 4.53 15.44
N ILE A 93 1.52 5.41 16.23
CA ILE A 93 1.56 5.31 17.69
C ILE A 93 0.82 4.07 18.21
N GLY A 94 -0.24 3.62 17.53
CA GLY A 94 -0.99 2.43 17.89
C GLY A 94 -0.10 1.18 17.92
N THR A 95 0.65 0.96 16.86
CA THR A 95 1.62 -0.14 16.75
C THR A 95 2.70 -0.05 17.83
N LYS A 96 3.28 1.14 18.06
CA LYS A 96 4.29 1.35 19.09
C LYS A 96 3.75 1.07 20.50
N THR A 97 2.49 1.45 20.75
CA THR A 97 1.81 1.20 22.03
C THR A 97 1.55 -0.29 22.23
N LEU A 98 0.96 -0.96 21.24
CA LEU A 98 0.66 -2.40 21.32
C LEU A 98 1.96 -3.23 21.43
N LYS A 99 3.01 -2.85 20.71
CA LYS A 99 4.34 -3.45 20.85
C LYS A 99 4.90 -3.29 22.27
N LYS A 100 4.84 -2.08 22.83
CA LYS A 100 5.30 -1.82 24.20
C LYS A 100 4.54 -2.63 25.25
N ARG A 101 3.25 -2.91 24.98
CA ARG A 101 2.39 -3.77 25.82
C ARG A 101 2.64 -5.26 25.59
N GLY A 102 3.53 -5.65 24.68
CA GLY A 102 3.86 -7.06 24.37
C GLY A 102 2.77 -7.81 23.61
N LEU A 103 1.88 -7.10 22.90
CA LEU A 103 0.76 -7.68 22.18
C LEU A 103 1.08 -8.03 20.71
N LEU A 104 2.30 -7.84 20.25
CA LEU A 104 2.73 -8.09 18.86
C LEU A 104 3.95 -9.05 18.83
N PRO A 105 3.81 -10.28 19.38
CA PRO A 105 4.97 -11.20 19.46
C PRO A 105 5.45 -11.72 18.11
N GLU A 106 4.58 -11.73 17.09
CA GLU A 106 4.91 -12.20 15.73
C GLU A 106 5.46 -11.10 14.82
N LEU A 107 5.52 -9.83 15.29
CA LEU A 107 6.01 -8.72 14.48
C LEU A 107 7.45 -8.95 14.06
N ASP A 108 7.68 -8.99 12.74
CA ASP A 108 9.02 -9.06 12.17
C ASP A 108 9.62 -7.64 12.10
N GLU A 109 10.68 -7.42 12.87
CA GLU A 109 11.36 -6.14 12.97
C GLU A 109 12.55 -6.07 12.01
N SER A 110 12.50 -5.14 11.07
CA SER A 110 13.53 -4.91 10.08
C SER A 110 13.67 -3.44 9.73
N GLU A 111 14.87 -3.06 9.24
CA GLU A 111 15.08 -1.76 8.59
C GLU A 111 14.50 -1.72 7.16
N GLU A 112 14.14 -2.87 6.59
CA GLU A 112 13.45 -2.96 5.30
C GLU A 112 11.94 -2.91 5.56
N ILE A 113 11.31 -1.78 5.23
CA ILE A 113 9.93 -1.46 5.58
C ILE A 113 8.99 -1.41 4.36
N ASN A 114 9.42 -1.92 3.21
CA ASN A 114 8.63 -1.83 1.96
C ASN A 114 7.32 -2.63 2.03
N ALA A 115 7.25 -3.66 2.86
CA ALA A 115 6.03 -4.42 3.12
C ALA A 115 5.87 -4.73 4.61
N CYS A 116 4.63 -4.89 5.07
CA CYS A 116 4.33 -5.45 6.39
C CYS A 116 4.82 -6.89 6.46
N SER A 117 5.37 -7.31 7.60
CA SER A 117 5.92 -8.66 7.78
C SER A 117 5.69 -9.18 9.20
N ILE A 118 5.23 -10.43 9.30
CA ILE A 118 5.04 -11.15 10.56
C ILE A 118 5.57 -12.58 10.45
N HIS A 119 6.02 -13.14 11.57
CA HIS A 119 6.41 -14.53 11.68
C HIS A 119 5.20 -15.45 11.77
N VAL A 120 5.17 -16.51 11.00
CA VAL A 120 4.11 -17.53 11.01
C VAL A 120 4.75 -18.91 11.07
N PRO A 121 4.60 -19.63 12.19
CA PRO A 121 5.02 -21.03 12.27
C PRO A 121 4.15 -21.88 11.34
N ALA A 122 4.78 -22.70 10.51
CA ALA A 122 4.10 -23.55 9.55
C ALA A 122 4.68 -24.97 9.51
N LYS A 123 3.81 -25.95 9.42
CA LYS A 123 4.21 -27.34 9.20
C LYS A 123 4.23 -27.64 7.70
N VAL A 124 5.43 -27.90 7.17
CA VAL A 124 5.63 -28.22 5.75
C VAL A 124 6.18 -29.63 5.62
N ASN A 125 5.46 -30.53 4.95
CA ASN A 125 5.81 -31.95 4.84
C ASN A 125 6.03 -32.64 6.19
N GLY A 126 5.37 -32.15 7.25
CA GLY A 126 5.52 -32.67 8.62
C GLY A 126 6.61 -32.00 9.46
N GLU A 127 7.43 -31.14 8.90
CA GLU A 127 8.50 -30.40 9.58
C GLU A 127 8.05 -28.99 9.95
N GLU A 128 8.33 -28.55 11.17
CA GLU A 128 8.08 -27.18 11.62
C GLU A 128 9.07 -26.22 10.95
N GLN A 129 8.56 -25.15 10.37
CA GLN A 129 9.32 -24.10 9.71
C GLN A 129 8.80 -22.72 10.14
N ASP A 130 9.68 -21.76 10.28
CA ASP A 130 9.32 -20.37 10.43
C ASP A 130 9.21 -19.69 9.07
N TRP A 131 8.08 -19.03 8.83
CA TRP A 131 7.79 -18.30 7.60
C TRP A 131 7.54 -16.83 7.91
N LEU A 132 7.98 -15.96 7.01
CA LEU A 132 7.56 -14.58 6.98
C LEU A 132 6.32 -14.46 6.08
N LEU A 133 5.21 -14.02 6.67
CA LEU A 133 4.01 -13.64 5.94
C LEU A 133 4.08 -12.13 5.71
N MET A 134 4.15 -11.73 4.46
CA MET A 134 4.24 -10.33 4.08
C MET A 134 2.95 -9.89 3.37
N PHE A 135 2.57 -8.65 3.59
CA PHE A 135 1.41 -8.06 2.93
C PHE A 135 1.63 -6.57 2.68
N LYS A 136 0.99 -6.07 1.65
CA LYS A 136 1.11 -4.68 1.21
C LYS A 136 -0.17 -4.24 0.53
N ASN A 137 -0.56 -2.98 0.73
CA ASN A 137 -1.51 -2.27 -0.11
C ASN A 137 -0.83 -1.14 -0.84
N GLU A 138 -1.29 -0.85 -2.05
CA GLU A 138 -0.76 0.24 -2.87
C GLU A 138 -1.88 0.87 -3.69
N THR A 139 -1.73 2.16 -4.00
CA THR A 139 -2.63 2.90 -4.89
C THR A 139 -1.89 3.46 -6.09
N HIS A 140 -2.60 3.56 -7.21
CA HIS A 140 -2.08 4.17 -8.43
C HIS A 140 -3.14 5.07 -9.08
N ASN A 141 -3.62 6.04 -8.29
CA ASN A 141 -4.78 6.88 -8.63
C ASN A 141 -4.50 7.82 -9.80
N HIS A 142 -3.41 8.59 -9.72
CA HIS A 142 -3.03 9.60 -10.71
C HIS A 142 -2.81 9.00 -12.12
N PRO A 143 -1.99 7.97 -12.33
CA PRO A 143 -1.82 7.39 -13.64
C PRO A 143 -3.09 6.70 -14.19
N THR A 144 -3.91 6.11 -13.31
CA THR A 144 -5.17 5.46 -13.72
C THR A 144 -6.19 6.45 -14.24
N GLU A 145 -6.23 7.68 -13.72
CA GLU A 145 -7.08 8.75 -14.25
C GLU A 145 -6.67 9.17 -15.67
N ILE A 146 -5.38 9.09 -16.01
CA ILE A 146 -4.83 9.54 -17.29
C ILE A 146 -4.90 8.42 -18.33
N GLU A 147 -4.37 7.25 -18.01
CA GLU A 147 -4.35 6.06 -18.85
C GLU A 147 -4.77 4.85 -17.99
N PRO A 148 -6.07 4.52 -17.94
CA PRO A 148 -6.59 3.59 -16.95
C PRO A 148 -6.07 2.15 -17.07
N PHE A 149 -5.69 1.70 -18.27
CA PHE A 149 -5.13 0.36 -18.44
C PHE A 149 -3.74 0.23 -17.83
N GLY A 150 -2.81 1.09 -18.23
CA GLY A 150 -1.43 1.09 -17.74
C GLY A 150 -1.36 1.47 -16.26
N GLY A 151 -2.14 2.48 -15.83
CA GLY A 151 -2.19 2.90 -14.44
C GLY A 151 -2.63 1.77 -13.50
N ALA A 152 -3.70 1.05 -13.84
CA ALA A 152 -4.19 -0.06 -13.02
C ALA A 152 -3.27 -1.31 -13.12
N ALA A 153 -2.65 -1.56 -14.27
CA ALA A 153 -1.65 -2.61 -14.43
C ALA A 153 -0.43 -2.34 -13.52
N THR A 154 0.05 -1.11 -13.49
CA THR A 154 1.17 -0.71 -12.63
C THR A 154 0.79 -0.72 -11.15
N CYS A 155 -0.47 -0.45 -10.80
CA CYS A 155 -0.96 -0.56 -9.41
C CYS A 155 -0.64 -1.95 -8.83
N ILE A 156 -1.05 -3.02 -9.52
CA ILE A 156 -0.76 -4.38 -9.04
C ILE A 156 0.72 -4.73 -9.19
N GLY A 157 1.40 -4.29 -10.26
CA GLY A 157 2.84 -4.54 -10.44
C GLY A 157 3.68 -3.95 -9.31
N GLY A 158 3.46 -2.69 -8.94
CA GLY A 158 4.13 -2.06 -7.77
C GLY A 158 3.80 -2.77 -6.46
N CYS A 159 2.53 -3.08 -6.25
CA CYS A 159 2.08 -3.80 -5.05
C CYS A 159 2.78 -5.17 -4.89
N ILE A 160 3.11 -5.86 -5.99
CA ILE A 160 3.84 -7.14 -5.98
C ILE A 160 5.32 -6.92 -5.66
N ARG A 161 5.96 -5.89 -6.20
CA ARG A 161 7.41 -5.67 -6.04
C ARG A 161 7.81 -5.29 -4.62
N ASP A 162 6.92 -4.65 -3.84
CA ASP A 162 7.22 -4.31 -2.45
C ASP A 162 7.53 -5.55 -1.60
N PRO A 163 6.67 -6.60 -1.52
CA PRO A 163 7.02 -7.83 -0.82
C PRO A 163 8.17 -8.62 -1.49
N LEU A 164 8.35 -8.49 -2.82
CA LEU A 164 9.53 -9.05 -3.49
C LEU A 164 10.81 -8.39 -2.97
N SER A 165 10.81 -7.08 -2.68
CA SER A 165 11.93 -6.43 -2.00
C SER A 165 12.26 -7.10 -0.65
N GLY A 166 11.24 -7.60 0.06
CA GLY A 166 11.38 -8.46 1.24
C GLY A 166 11.74 -9.91 0.93
N ARG A 167 12.03 -10.26 -0.33
CA ARG A 167 12.33 -11.63 -0.83
C ARG A 167 11.17 -12.61 -0.67
N ALA A 168 9.93 -12.12 -0.54
CA ALA A 168 8.74 -12.97 -0.41
C ALA A 168 8.04 -13.18 -1.77
N TYR A 169 7.55 -14.39 -2.00
CA TYR A 169 6.78 -14.74 -3.20
C TYR A 169 5.32 -14.32 -3.03
N VAL A 170 4.85 -13.43 -3.89
CA VAL A 170 3.45 -12.96 -3.89
C VAL A 170 2.56 -14.01 -4.52
N HIS A 171 1.53 -14.47 -3.79
CA HIS A 171 0.70 -15.60 -4.21
C HIS A 171 -0.80 -15.30 -4.23
N GLN A 172 -1.25 -14.21 -3.62
CA GLN A 172 -2.65 -13.80 -3.65
C GLN A 172 -2.79 -12.27 -3.65
N ALA A 173 -3.82 -11.77 -4.34
CA ALA A 173 -4.16 -10.35 -4.42
C ALA A 173 -5.64 -10.11 -4.19
N MET A 174 -5.98 -8.87 -3.77
CA MET A 174 -7.31 -8.31 -3.87
C MET A 174 -7.27 -6.94 -4.53
N ARG A 175 -8.40 -6.55 -5.13
CA ARG A 175 -8.58 -5.24 -5.71
C ARG A 175 -9.78 -4.55 -5.06
N VAL A 176 -9.57 -3.37 -4.49
CA VAL A 176 -10.61 -2.53 -3.90
C VAL A 176 -10.50 -1.13 -4.51
N THR A 177 -11.53 -0.70 -5.22
CA THR A 177 -11.49 0.54 -5.99
C THR A 177 -12.64 1.46 -5.64
N GLY A 178 -12.51 2.75 -5.92
CA GLY A 178 -13.55 3.75 -5.77
C GLY A 178 -13.76 4.54 -7.06
N GLY A 179 -15.01 4.67 -7.51
CA GLY A 179 -15.36 5.37 -8.73
C GLY A 179 -16.72 6.08 -8.63
N GLY A 180 -16.97 7.02 -9.54
CA GLY A 180 -18.28 7.58 -9.76
C GLY A 180 -19.21 6.59 -10.48
N ASP A 181 -20.46 6.97 -10.70
CA ASP A 181 -21.47 6.12 -11.35
C ASP A 181 -21.10 5.80 -12.81
N PRO A 182 -20.77 4.54 -13.14
CA PRO A 182 -20.39 4.13 -14.49
C PRO A 182 -21.56 4.10 -15.48
N ARG A 183 -22.80 4.31 -15.04
CA ARG A 183 -24.01 4.37 -15.88
C ARG A 183 -24.19 5.75 -16.49
N LYS A 184 -23.53 6.79 -15.97
CA LYS A 184 -23.57 8.15 -16.53
C LYS A 184 -23.18 8.16 -18.00
N THR A 185 -23.89 8.95 -18.76
CA THR A 185 -23.67 9.12 -20.19
C THR A 185 -22.41 9.93 -20.50
N LEU A 186 -21.97 9.91 -21.75
CA LEU A 186 -20.84 10.74 -22.18
C LEU A 186 -21.09 12.24 -21.97
N ALA A 187 -22.33 12.69 -22.15
CA ALA A 187 -22.72 14.10 -21.95
C ALA A 187 -22.63 14.56 -20.48
N GLU A 188 -22.70 13.63 -19.53
CA GLU A 188 -22.59 13.91 -18.09
C GLU A 188 -21.13 13.83 -17.59
N THR A 189 -20.18 13.59 -18.49
CA THR A 189 -18.75 13.53 -18.14
C THR A 189 -18.23 14.94 -17.87
N LEU A 190 -17.53 15.12 -16.74
CA LEU A 190 -16.88 16.40 -16.43
C LEU A 190 -15.85 16.76 -17.53
N PRO A 191 -15.82 18.02 -17.99
CA PRO A 191 -14.78 18.49 -18.89
C PRO A 191 -13.38 18.20 -18.32
N GLY A 192 -12.46 17.75 -19.16
CA GLY A 192 -11.09 17.38 -18.73
C GLY A 192 -10.97 16.03 -18.03
N LYS A 193 -12.03 15.21 -17.97
CA LYS A 193 -12.04 13.87 -17.38
C LYS A 193 -12.42 12.80 -18.41
N LEU A 194 -12.00 11.56 -18.13
CA LEU A 194 -12.49 10.40 -18.86
C LEU A 194 -13.87 9.98 -18.32
N PRO A 195 -14.77 9.42 -19.18
CA PRO A 195 -16.06 8.89 -18.74
C PRO A 195 -15.88 7.81 -17.67
N GLN A 196 -16.71 7.83 -16.61
CA GLN A 196 -16.61 6.88 -15.48
C GLN A 196 -16.70 5.42 -15.94
N ARG A 197 -17.55 5.13 -16.95
CA ARG A 197 -17.64 3.80 -17.55
C ARG A 197 -16.31 3.36 -18.18
N LYS A 198 -15.63 4.26 -18.90
CA LYS A 198 -14.33 3.97 -19.50
C LYS A 198 -13.27 3.71 -18.44
N LEU A 199 -13.20 4.56 -17.40
CA LEU A 199 -12.29 4.38 -16.27
C LEU A 199 -12.51 3.02 -15.61
N ALA A 200 -13.74 2.69 -15.19
CA ALA A 200 -14.04 1.44 -14.50
C ALA A 200 -13.70 0.20 -15.34
N GLN A 201 -14.11 0.17 -16.63
CA GLN A 201 -13.88 -0.99 -17.49
C GLN A 201 -12.42 -1.17 -17.88
N THR A 202 -11.73 -0.08 -18.21
CA THR A 202 -10.34 -0.14 -18.72
C THR A 202 -9.35 -0.37 -17.58
N ALA A 203 -9.57 0.22 -16.40
CA ALA A 203 -8.76 -0.04 -15.22
C ALA A 203 -8.90 -1.52 -14.77
N ALA A 204 -10.12 -2.05 -14.72
CA ALA A 204 -10.32 -3.47 -14.42
C ALA A 204 -9.62 -4.40 -15.45
N ALA A 205 -9.65 -4.02 -16.74
CA ALA A 205 -8.94 -4.77 -17.79
C ALA A 205 -7.42 -4.71 -17.60
N GLY A 206 -6.85 -3.56 -17.25
CA GLY A 206 -5.41 -3.41 -17.01
C GLY A 206 -4.94 -4.24 -15.82
N TYR A 207 -5.61 -4.11 -14.69
CA TYR A 207 -5.28 -4.86 -13.47
C TYR A 207 -5.40 -6.37 -13.69
N SER A 208 -6.53 -6.85 -14.25
CA SER A 208 -6.73 -8.27 -14.50
C SER A 208 -5.75 -8.82 -15.55
N SER A 209 -5.46 -8.06 -16.61
CA SER A 209 -4.48 -8.45 -17.62
C SER A 209 -3.10 -8.69 -17.00
N TYR A 210 -2.65 -7.78 -16.13
CA TYR A 210 -1.35 -7.91 -15.46
C TYR A 210 -1.35 -9.11 -14.50
N GLY A 211 -2.32 -9.19 -13.58
CA GLY A 211 -2.41 -10.27 -12.61
C GLY A 211 -2.52 -11.66 -13.25
N ASN A 212 -3.33 -11.78 -14.30
CA ASN A 212 -3.50 -13.05 -15.01
C ASN A 212 -2.21 -13.48 -15.76
N GLN A 213 -1.49 -12.53 -16.38
CA GLN A 213 -0.23 -12.82 -17.08
C GLN A 213 0.90 -13.22 -16.13
N ILE A 214 1.01 -12.55 -14.97
CA ILE A 214 2.01 -12.93 -13.97
C ILE A 214 1.67 -14.26 -13.27
N GLY A 215 0.42 -14.70 -13.36
CA GLY A 215 -0.05 -15.89 -12.69
C GLY A 215 -0.30 -15.67 -11.20
N LEU A 216 -0.90 -14.56 -10.84
CA LEU A 216 -1.28 -14.18 -9.48
C LEU A 216 -2.79 -14.37 -9.28
N ALA A 217 -3.17 -15.16 -8.28
CA ALA A 217 -4.58 -15.36 -7.95
C ALA A 217 -5.16 -14.09 -7.32
N THR A 218 -6.21 -13.51 -7.93
CA THR A 218 -6.99 -12.41 -7.33
C THR A 218 -8.20 -13.00 -6.61
N GLY A 219 -8.09 -13.11 -5.28
CA GLY A 219 -9.08 -13.80 -4.44
C GLY A 219 -10.30 -12.96 -4.10
N HIS A 220 -10.23 -11.64 -4.24
CA HIS A 220 -11.36 -10.74 -3.96
C HIS A 220 -11.30 -9.48 -4.83
N VAL A 221 -12.47 -9.05 -5.33
CA VAL A 221 -12.60 -7.84 -6.15
C VAL A 221 -13.83 -7.05 -5.70
N ALA A 222 -13.60 -5.80 -5.30
CA ALA A 222 -14.64 -4.88 -4.87
C ALA A 222 -14.52 -3.53 -5.58
N GLU A 223 -15.64 -2.84 -5.73
CA GLU A 223 -15.68 -1.47 -6.23
C GLU A 223 -16.68 -0.66 -5.42
N LEU A 224 -16.23 0.42 -4.80
CA LEU A 224 -17.02 1.39 -4.07
C LEU A 224 -17.52 2.47 -5.03
N TYR A 225 -18.74 2.93 -4.84
CA TYR A 225 -19.32 4.00 -5.65
C TYR A 225 -19.69 5.17 -4.75
N HIS A 226 -19.16 6.34 -5.07
CA HIS A 226 -19.50 7.60 -4.44
C HIS A 226 -19.28 8.73 -5.44
N GLU A 227 -20.19 9.73 -5.46
CA GLU A 227 -20.13 10.84 -6.42
C GLU A 227 -18.81 11.62 -6.36
N GLY A 228 -18.21 11.80 -5.18
CA GLY A 228 -16.94 12.49 -5.04
C GLY A 228 -15.78 11.82 -5.79
N TYR A 229 -15.80 10.50 -6.06
CA TYR A 229 -14.75 9.84 -6.83
C TYR A 229 -14.70 10.26 -8.31
N ILE A 230 -15.63 11.10 -8.77
CA ILE A 230 -15.50 11.75 -10.08
C ILE A 230 -14.32 12.72 -10.13
N ALA A 231 -13.92 13.27 -8.97
CA ALA A 231 -12.73 14.13 -8.86
C ALA A 231 -11.45 13.36 -9.19
N LYS A 232 -11.30 12.17 -8.64
CA LYS A 232 -10.18 11.27 -8.90
C LYS A 232 -10.56 9.85 -8.48
N ARG A 233 -10.36 8.88 -9.38
CA ARG A 233 -10.59 7.47 -9.09
C ARG A 233 -9.63 6.97 -8.01
N LEU A 234 -10.11 6.14 -7.09
CA LEU A 234 -9.29 5.32 -6.24
C LEU A 234 -9.01 3.99 -6.95
N GLU A 235 -7.78 3.75 -7.33
CA GLU A 235 -7.31 2.44 -7.82
C GLU A 235 -6.38 1.87 -6.76
N CYS A 236 -6.85 0.86 -6.03
CA CYS A 236 -6.14 0.27 -4.91
C CYS A 236 -6.08 -1.24 -5.05
N GLY A 237 -4.93 -1.81 -4.70
CA GLY A 237 -4.71 -3.23 -4.58
C GLY A 237 -4.08 -3.59 -3.24
N ALA A 238 -4.25 -4.84 -2.81
CA ALA A 238 -3.52 -5.42 -1.71
C ALA A 238 -3.05 -6.82 -2.09
N VAL A 239 -1.88 -7.21 -1.62
CA VAL A 239 -1.29 -8.52 -1.91
C VAL A 239 -0.83 -9.22 -0.63
N VAL A 240 -0.75 -10.54 -0.73
CA VAL A 240 -0.17 -11.41 0.29
C VAL A 240 0.98 -12.19 -0.33
N ALA A 241 2.09 -12.21 0.39
CA ALA A 241 3.31 -12.91 0.01
C ALA A 241 3.84 -13.72 1.18
N ALA A 242 4.69 -14.70 0.91
CA ALA A 242 5.41 -15.39 1.99
C ALA A 242 6.74 -15.96 1.52
N ALA A 243 7.64 -16.13 2.47
CA ALA A 243 8.93 -16.82 2.28
C ALA A 243 9.31 -17.57 3.56
N PRO A 244 10.04 -18.69 3.46
CA PRO A 244 10.73 -19.24 4.63
C PRO A 244 11.67 -18.20 5.22
N ALA A 245 11.59 -17.92 6.52
CA ALA A 245 12.39 -16.88 7.18
C ALA A 245 13.90 -17.05 6.94
N LYS A 246 14.39 -18.30 6.92
CA LYS A 246 15.79 -18.64 6.60
C LYS A 246 16.28 -18.18 5.21
N ASN A 247 15.39 -17.81 4.30
CA ASN A 247 15.73 -17.36 2.95
C ASN A 247 15.83 -15.84 2.84
N VAL A 248 15.54 -15.11 3.92
CA VAL A 248 15.56 -13.64 3.97
C VAL A 248 16.73 -13.20 4.81
N VAL A 249 17.82 -12.79 4.14
CA VAL A 249 18.99 -12.21 4.79
C VAL A 249 18.76 -10.69 4.91
N ARG A 250 19.10 -10.12 6.05
CA ARG A 250 18.94 -8.70 6.35
C ARG A 250 20.24 -8.15 6.93
N GLU A 251 21.21 -8.00 6.05
CA GLU A 251 22.51 -7.42 6.38
C GLU A 251 22.58 -5.99 5.88
N ARG A 252 23.16 -5.11 6.68
CA ARG A 252 23.49 -3.77 6.21
C ARG A 252 24.54 -3.85 5.11
N PRO A 253 24.34 -3.17 3.97
CA PRO A 253 25.38 -3.05 2.96
C PRO A 253 26.67 -2.46 3.53
N ALA A 254 27.79 -3.02 3.12
CA ALA A 254 29.13 -2.58 3.53
C ALA A 254 29.88 -1.98 2.33
N PRO A 255 30.86 -1.07 2.57
CA PRO A 255 31.71 -0.56 1.51
C PRO A 255 32.37 -1.69 0.70
N GLY A 256 32.26 -1.57 -0.63
CA GLY A 256 32.71 -2.60 -1.58
C GLY A 256 31.60 -3.54 -2.06
N ASP A 257 30.45 -3.62 -1.37
CA ASP A 257 29.30 -4.36 -1.89
C ASP A 257 28.82 -3.77 -3.21
N VAL A 258 28.29 -4.61 -4.07
CA VAL A 258 27.86 -4.21 -5.41
C VAL A 258 26.33 -4.15 -5.50
N VAL A 259 25.85 -3.16 -6.24
CA VAL A 259 24.43 -3.01 -6.57
C VAL A 259 24.18 -3.53 -7.97
N ILE A 260 23.32 -4.53 -8.07
CA ILE A 260 22.90 -5.11 -9.34
C ILE A 260 21.46 -4.61 -9.65
N LEU A 261 21.28 -4.05 -10.82
CA LEU A 261 19.98 -3.80 -11.42
C LEU A 261 19.58 -5.02 -12.25
N LEU A 262 18.36 -5.54 -12.00
CA LEU A 262 17.82 -6.65 -12.77
C LEU A 262 16.41 -6.36 -13.28
N GLY A 263 16.03 -7.00 -14.37
CA GLY A 263 14.70 -6.88 -14.99
C GLY A 263 14.68 -6.06 -16.25
N GLY A 264 13.64 -5.25 -16.43
CA GLY A 264 13.38 -4.48 -17.62
C GLY A 264 14.39 -3.36 -17.89
N ARG A 265 14.38 -2.85 -19.11
CA ARG A 265 15.21 -1.71 -19.52
C ARG A 265 14.52 -0.38 -19.24
N THR A 266 15.30 0.68 -19.13
CA THR A 266 14.85 2.04 -18.82
C THR A 266 14.37 2.79 -20.07
N GLY A 267 13.22 3.42 -20.00
CA GLY A 267 12.66 4.33 -21.00
C GLY A 267 12.26 5.67 -20.35
N ARG A 268 11.48 6.49 -21.09
CA ARG A 268 10.91 7.75 -20.56
C ARG A 268 9.59 7.55 -19.80
N ASP A 269 9.08 6.34 -19.74
CA ASP A 269 7.86 6.01 -19.04
C ASP A 269 8.02 6.24 -17.54
N GLY A 270 7.05 6.93 -16.93
CA GLY A 270 7.03 7.26 -15.51
C GLY A 270 7.87 8.47 -15.09
N ILE A 271 8.55 9.15 -16.04
CA ILE A 271 9.28 10.39 -15.68
C ILE A 271 8.29 11.43 -15.17
N GLY A 272 8.46 11.83 -13.91
CA GLY A 272 7.58 12.74 -13.20
C GLY A 272 6.36 12.06 -12.56
N GLY A 273 6.26 10.75 -12.53
CA GLY A 273 5.16 10.01 -11.90
C GLY A 273 5.02 10.29 -10.42
N ALA A 274 6.11 10.23 -9.66
CA ALA A 274 6.14 10.56 -8.22
C ALA A 274 5.69 12.01 -7.95
N THR A 275 6.25 12.97 -8.67
CA THR A 275 5.90 14.39 -8.50
C THR A 275 4.48 14.69 -9.00
N GLY A 276 4.02 14.05 -10.07
CA GLY A 276 2.66 14.15 -10.60
C GLY A 276 1.61 13.57 -9.66
N SER A 277 1.92 12.46 -8.99
CA SER A 277 1.02 11.84 -8.01
C SER A 277 0.72 12.77 -6.82
N SER A 278 1.63 13.68 -6.49
CA SER A 278 1.47 14.68 -5.43
C SER A 278 0.69 15.93 -5.87
N LYS A 279 0.33 16.06 -7.16
CA LYS A 279 -0.37 17.22 -7.72
C LYS A 279 -1.86 16.95 -7.88
N SER A 280 -2.67 18.02 -7.74
CA SER A 280 -4.07 18.01 -8.15
C SER A 280 -4.17 17.98 -9.68
N HIS A 281 -5.20 17.31 -10.20
CA HIS A 281 -5.50 17.32 -11.63
C HIS A 281 -6.19 18.61 -12.07
N ASP A 282 -5.96 18.99 -13.31
CA ASP A 282 -6.61 20.13 -13.99
C ASP A 282 -7.14 19.72 -15.38
N MET A 283 -7.69 20.69 -16.11
CA MET A 283 -8.26 20.48 -17.45
C MET A 283 -7.29 19.97 -18.51
N LYS A 284 -5.97 20.13 -18.29
CA LYS A 284 -4.92 19.74 -19.23
C LYS A 284 -4.24 18.42 -18.86
N SER A 285 -4.49 17.88 -17.66
CA SER A 285 -3.79 16.72 -17.13
C SER A 285 -3.80 15.52 -18.07
N LEU A 286 -4.93 15.23 -18.75
CA LEU A 286 -5.03 14.13 -19.70
C LEU A 286 -4.09 14.27 -20.91
N THR A 287 -3.72 15.48 -21.29
CA THR A 287 -2.89 15.75 -22.49
C THR A 287 -1.43 16.00 -22.16
N THR A 288 -1.13 16.51 -20.96
CA THR A 288 0.23 16.92 -20.57
C THR A 288 0.98 15.88 -19.74
N MET A 289 0.25 14.99 -19.06
CA MET A 289 0.82 14.03 -18.09
C MET A 289 0.92 12.59 -18.63
N ALA A 290 0.76 12.38 -19.92
CA ALA A 290 0.80 11.03 -20.52
C ALA A 290 2.15 10.30 -20.34
N SER A 291 3.27 11.04 -20.25
CA SER A 291 4.61 10.49 -19.98
C SER A 291 4.80 10.04 -18.53
N GLU A 292 3.97 10.55 -17.61
CA GLU A 292 4.03 10.17 -16.18
C GLU A 292 3.44 8.77 -15.92
N VAL A 293 2.73 8.21 -16.90
CA VAL A 293 2.14 6.87 -16.79
C VAL A 293 3.17 5.81 -17.16
N GLN A 294 3.46 4.93 -16.23
CA GLN A 294 4.33 3.79 -16.45
C GLN A 294 3.65 2.74 -17.35
N LYS A 295 4.46 1.95 -18.04
CA LYS A 295 4.01 0.88 -18.93
C LYS A 295 4.43 -0.48 -18.37
N GLY A 296 3.48 -1.19 -17.78
CA GLY A 296 3.73 -2.49 -17.14
C GLY A 296 4.07 -3.61 -18.14
N ASN A 297 4.95 -4.52 -17.73
CA ASN A 297 5.36 -5.74 -18.45
C ASN A 297 5.29 -6.96 -17.51
N ALA A 298 4.10 -7.49 -17.30
CA ALA A 298 3.86 -8.60 -16.38
C ALA A 298 4.74 -9.85 -16.64
N PRO A 299 5.03 -10.26 -17.91
CA PRO A 299 5.96 -11.36 -18.16
C PRO A 299 7.37 -11.13 -17.59
N GLU A 300 7.87 -9.88 -17.58
CA GLU A 300 9.18 -9.57 -16.98
C GLU A 300 9.13 -9.72 -15.46
N GLU A 301 8.09 -9.22 -14.82
CA GLU A 301 7.91 -9.36 -13.37
C GLU A 301 7.69 -10.82 -12.95
N ARG A 302 7.04 -11.64 -13.80
CA ARG A 302 6.91 -13.09 -13.58
C ARG A 302 8.26 -13.77 -13.46
N LYS A 303 9.25 -13.38 -14.28
CA LYS A 303 10.60 -13.93 -14.20
C LYS A 303 11.29 -13.51 -12.89
N ILE A 304 11.13 -12.24 -12.47
CA ILE A 304 11.64 -11.75 -11.19
C ILE A 304 11.04 -12.54 -10.03
N GLN A 305 9.72 -12.76 -10.00
CA GLN A 305 9.07 -13.58 -8.99
C GLN A 305 9.63 -15.01 -8.94
N ARG A 306 9.91 -15.63 -10.08
CA ARG A 306 10.50 -16.96 -10.14
C ARG A 306 11.91 -16.99 -9.57
N LEU A 307 12.73 -16.00 -9.91
CA LEU A 307 14.07 -15.85 -9.37
C LEU A 307 14.04 -15.71 -7.84
N PHE A 308 13.17 -14.85 -7.31
CA PHE A 308 13.05 -14.58 -5.86
C PHE A 308 12.36 -15.72 -5.10
N ARG A 309 11.70 -16.67 -5.78
CA ARG A 309 11.22 -17.90 -5.15
C ARG A 309 12.33 -18.90 -4.83
N ASN A 310 13.51 -18.73 -5.43
CA ASN A 310 14.67 -19.59 -5.20
C ASN A 310 15.45 -19.09 -3.97
N GLY A 311 15.33 -19.81 -2.86
CA GLY A 311 16.02 -19.46 -1.60
C GLY A 311 17.54 -19.44 -1.69
N GLU A 312 18.18 -20.15 -2.63
CA GLU A 312 19.63 -20.07 -2.81
C GLU A 312 20.05 -18.73 -3.42
N VAL A 313 19.18 -18.12 -4.20
CA VAL A 313 19.41 -16.79 -4.79
C VAL A 313 19.10 -15.69 -3.79
N THR A 314 17.97 -15.79 -3.10
CA THR A 314 17.56 -14.73 -2.15
C THR A 314 18.49 -14.61 -0.95
N ARG A 315 19.15 -15.68 -0.54
CA ARG A 315 20.18 -15.64 0.51
C ARG A 315 21.47 -14.90 0.12
N LEU A 316 21.67 -14.61 -1.17
CA LEU A 316 22.79 -13.76 -1.63
C LEU A 316 22.49 -12.26 -1.47
N ILE A 317 21.22 -11.90 -1.28
CA ILE A 317 20.74 -10.51 -1.26
C ILE A 317 20.81 -9.97 0.16
N LYS A 318 21.65 -9.00 0.41
CA LYS A 318 21.76 -8.28 1.69
C LYS A 318 20.61 -7.30 1.88
N ARG A 319 20.32 -6.50 0.84
CA ARG A 319 19.22 -5.52 0.79
C ARG A 319 18.67 -5.44 -0.63
N CYS A 320 17.38 -5.13 -0.75
CA CYS A 320 16.69 -5.03 -2.02
C CYS A 320 15.68 -3.90 -2.01
N ASN A 321 15.52 -3.25 -3.17
CA ASN A 321 14.47 -2.27 -3.38
C ASN A 321 13.86 -2.43 -4.77
N ASP A 322 12.58 -2.06 -4.93
CA ASP A 322 11.92 -2.04 -6.23
C ASP A 322 12.15 -0.70 -6.96
N PHE A 323 11.94 -0.70 -8.27
CA PHE A 323 11.90 0.52 -9.06
C PHE A 323 10.45 1.00 -9.19
N GLY A 324 9.99 1.68 -8.16
CA GLY A 324 8.77 2.48 -8.19
C GLY A 324 9.08 3.94 -8.43
N ALA A 325 8.48 4.80 -7.60
CA ALA A 325 8.68 6.24 -7.63
C ALA A 325 10.16 6.62 -7.53
N GLY A 326 10.57 7.58 -8.34
CA GLY A 326 11.92 8.16 -8.30
C GLY A 326 13.02 7.39 -9.03
N GLY A 327 12.74 6.23 -9.60
CA GLY A 327 13.69 5.49 -10.43
C GLY A 327 15.00 5.16 -9.73
N VAL A 328 16.13 5.30 -10.42
CA VAL A 328 17.48 5.03 -9.87
C VAL A 328 17.76 5.84 -8.62
N SER A 329 17.36 7.12 -8.58
CA SER A 329 17.65 8.03 -7.46
C SER A 329 17.06 7.56 -6.13
N VAL A 330 15.90 6.90 -6.15
CA VAL A 330 15.23 6.36 -4.96
C VAL A 330 15.55 4.87 -4.80
N ALA A 331 15.27 4.05 -5.80
CA ALA A 331 15.44 2.60 -5.70
C ALA A 331 16.86 2.16 -5.34
N ILE A 332 17.88 2.80 -5.92
CA ILE A 332 19.28 2.55 -5.57
C ILE A 332 19.71 3.45 -4.43
N GLY A 333 19.31 4.74 -4.47
CA GLY A 333 19.74 5.73 -3.48
C GLY A 333 19.38 5.39 -2.03
N GLU A 334 18.39 4.56 -1.77
CA GLU A 334 17.96 4.12 -0.43
C GLU A 334 18.65 2.85 0.07
N LEU A 335 19.42 2.16 -0.79
CA LEU A 335 20.03 0.88 -0.41
C LEU A 335 21.17 1.02 0.59
N ALA A 336 21.92 2.12 0.55
CA ALA A 336 23.05 2.38 1.45
C ALA A 336 23.29 3.88 1.63
N ASP A 337 23.99 4.26 2.70
CA ASP A 337 24.30 5.66 3.00
C ASP A 337 25.25 6.27 1.98
N GLY A 338 26.24 5.49 1.51
CA GLY A 338 27.21 5.89 0.50
C GLY A 338 27.12 5.04 -0.75
N LEU A 339 27.01 5.68 -1.91
CA LEU A 339 26.80 5.01 -3.20
C LEU A 339 27.51 5.76 -4.33
N GLU A 340 28.20 5.03 -5.18
CA GLU A 340 28.72 5.50 -6.46
C GLU A 340 28.00 4.78 -7.60
N ILE A 341 27.22 5.53 -8.39
CA ILE A 341 26.25 5.01 -9.35
C ILE A 341 26.68 5.38 -10.78
N GLU A 342 26.83 4.37 -11.66
CA GLU A 342 27.15 4.52 -13.07
C GLU A 342 25.89 4.51 -13.94
N LEU A 343 25.40 5.68 -14.34
CA LEU A 343 24.21 5.79 -15.18
C LEU A 343 24.43 5.26 -16.61
N ASP A 344 25.69 5.23 -17.10
CA ASP A 344 26.02 4.64 -18.38
C ASP A 344 25.84 3.11 -18.40
N ALA A 345 25.90 2.46 -17.23
CA ALA A 345 25.61 1.03 -17.08
C ALA A 345 24.10 0.72 -17.18
N VAL A 346 23.22 1.70 -16.97
CA VAL A 346 21.77 1.50 -17.01
C VAL A 346 21.30 1.22 -18.44
N ARG A 347 20.81 0.00 -18.68
CA ARG A 347 20.34 -0.42 -20.00
C ARG A 347 19.06 0.28 -20.42
N LYS A 348 19.04 0.77 -21.66
CA LYS A 348 17.97 1.58 -22.22
C LYS A 348 17.05 0.78 -23.14
N LYS A 349 15.75 1.12 -23.18
CA LYS A 349 14.80 0.60 -24.17
C LYS A 349 15.11 1.11 -25.57
N TYR A 350 15.65 2.35 -25.66
CA TYR A 350 16.03 3.05 -26.91
C TYR A 350 17.06 4.13 -26.60
N GLU A 351 17.78 4.58 -27.59
CA GLU A 351 18.78 5.65 -27.48
C GLU A 351 18.12 7.03 -27.28
N GLY A 352 18.88 8.00 -26.77
CA GLY A 352 18.49 9.39 -26.62
C GLY A 352 18.01 9.80 -25.24
N LEU A 353 18.11 8.90 -24.22
CA LEU A 353 17.95 9.29 -22.82
C LEU A 353 19.23 9.97 -22.33
N ASP A 354 19.05 11.07 -21.59
CA ASP A 354 20.15 11.75 -20.89
C ASP A 354 20.35 11.21 -19.46
N GLY A 355 21.38 11.72 -18.78
CA GLY A 355 21.70 11.29 -17.41
C GLY A 355 20.59 11.61 -16.40
N THR A 356 19.89 12.73 -16.57
CA THR A 356 18.78 13.11 -15.70
C THR A 356 17.59 12.17 -15.90
N GLU A 357 17.21 11.89 -17.14
CA GLU A 357 16.15 10.95 -17.47
C GLU A 357 16.45 9.54 -16.93
N LEU A 358 17.71 9.08 -17.01
CA LEU A 358 18.13 7.79 -16.45
C LEU A 358 18.04 7.76 -14.92
N ALA A 359 18.38 8.87 -14.27
CA ALA A 359 18.35 8.95 -12.80
C ALA A 359 16.92 8.88 -12.22
N ILE A 360 15.92 9.44 -12.90
CA ILE A 360 14.57 9.61 -12.36
C ILE A 360 13.48 8.81 -13.07
N SER A 361 13.79 8.05 -14.13
CA SER A 361 12.79 7.24 -14.84
C SER A 361 12.24 6.12 -13.96
N GLU A 362 10.91 6.02 -13.90
CA GLU A 362 10.16 5.02 -13.14
C GLU A 362 9.74 3.81 -14.01
N SER A 363 10.53 3.48 -15.07
CA SER A 363 10.27 2.26 -15.83
C SER A 363 10.17 1.06 -14.90
N GLN A 364 9.06 0.35 -15.01
CA GLN A 364 8.66 -0.70 -14.09
C GLN A 364 9.39 -2.03 -14.33
N GLU A 365 9.10 -3.04 -13.49
CA GLU A 365 9.64 -4.40 -13.54
C GLU A 365 11.16 -4.43 -13.47
N ARG A 366 11.70 -3.60 -12.58
CA ARG A 366 13.12 -3.57 -12.23
C ARG A 366 13.28 -3.73 -10.72
N MET A 367 14.35 -4.36 -10.30
CA MET A 367 14.75 -4.46 -8.89
C MET A 367 16.22 -4.06 -8.76
N ALA A 368 16.56 -3.45 -7.63
CA ALA A 368 17.95 -3.22 -7.24
C ALA A 368 18.29 -4.10 -6.04
N VAL A 369 19.35 -4.88 -6.14
CA VAL A 369 19.81 -5.76 -5.08
C VAL A 369 21.25 -5.46 -4.70
N VAL A 370 21.54 -5.52 -3.41
CA VAL A 370 22.91 -5.45 -2.90
C VAL A 370 23.41 -6.86 -2.61
N VAL A 371 24.53 -7.21 -3.18
CA VAL A 371 25.21 -8.49 -2.96
C VAL A 371 26.67 -8.27 -2.62
N ALA A 372 27.29 -9.27 -1.95
CA ALA A 372 28.75 -9.27 -1.76
C ALA A 372 29.47 -9.38 -3.11
N PRO A 373 30.66 -8.79 -3.30
CA PRO A 373 31.39 -8.85 -4.57
C PRO A 373 31.64 -10.26 -5.09
N GLU A 374 31.90 -11.21 -4.20
CA GLU A 374 32.11 -12.63 -4.52
C GLU A 374 30.86 -13.34 -5.03
N ASP A 375 29.68 -12.84 -4.69
CA ASP A 375 28.39 -13.41 -5.09
C ASP A 375 27.81 -12.78 -6.38
N GLU A 376 28.40 -11.70 -6.89
CA GLU A 376 27.93 -10.97 -8.09
C GLU A 376 27.74 -11.92 -9.27
N ALA A 377 28.77 -12.68 -9.63
CA ALA A 377 28.72 -13.56 -10.80
C ALA A 377 27.67 -14.67 -10.64
N LYS A 378 27.50 -15.21 -9.42
CA LYS A 378 26.51 -16.23 -9.10
C LYS A 378 25.09 -15.70 -9.23
N PHE A 379 24.85 -14.48 -8.71
CA PHE A 379 23.54 -13.82 -8.80
C PHE A 379 23.17 -13.52 -10.26
N ILE A 380 24.09 -12.94 -11.03
CA ILE A 380 23.87 -12.63 -12.47
C ILE A 380 23.58 -13.91 -13.27
N ALA A 381 24.31 -14.99 -13.02
CA ALA A 381 24.06 -16.28 -13.69
C ALA A 381 22.67 -16.84 -13.35
N ALA A 382 22.23 -16.73 -12.09
CA ALA A 382 20.89 -17.16 -11.69
C ALA A 382 19.78 -16.31 -12.37
N ALA A 383 19.96 -15.00 -12.47
CA ALA A 383 19.05 -14.11 -13.18
C ALA A 383 18.97 -14.46 -14.68
N GLN A 384 20.11 -14.71 -15.31
CA GLN A 384 20.18 -15.12 -16.72
C GLN A 384 19.48 -16.46 -16.97
N ALA A 385 19.52 -17.40 -16.03
CA ALA A 385 18.80 -18.67 -16.12
C ALA A 385 17.27 -18.47 -16.16
N GLU A 386 16.75 -17.39 -15.59
CA GLU A 386 15.35 -16.98 -15.70
C GLU A 386 15.08 -16.04 -16.89
N ASN A 387 16.04 -15.86 -17.79
CA ASN A 387 15.99 -14.91 -18.91
C ASN A 387 15.78 -13.45 -18.48
N LEU A 388 16.39 -13.06 -17.35
CA LEU A 388 16.45 -11.69 -16.88
C LEU A 388 17.78 -11.04 -17.27
N GLU A 389 17.75 -9.77 -17.64
CA GLU A 389 18.95 -8.95 -17.68
C GLU A 389 19.32 -8.59 -16.22
N ALA A 390 20.58 -8.76 -15.87
CA ALA A 390 21.14 -8.36 -14.58
C ALA A 390 22.55 -7.85 -14.78
N TYR A 391 22.90 -6.72 -14.15
CA TYR A 391 24.19 -6.07 -14.35
C TYR A 391 24.48 -5.10 -13.20
N ARG A 392 25.78 -4.91 -12.89
CA ARG A 392 26.23 -3.95 -11.90
C ARG A 392 25.94 -2.52 -12.36
N VAL A 393 25.41 -1.69 -11.45
CA VAL A 393 25.11 -0.26 -11.70
C VAL A 393 25.71 0.65 -10.63
N ALA A 394 26.06 0.12 -9.44
CA ALA A 394 26.63 0.91 -8.38
C ALA A 394 27.52 0.07 -7.47
N VAL A 395 28.31 0.78 -6.64
CA VAL A 395 29.11 0.22 -5.55
C VAL A 395 28.82 1.01 -4.28
N VAL A 396 28.73 0.31 -3.16
CA VAL A 396 28.60 0.92 -1.83
C VAL A 396 29.95 1.50 -1.41
N THR A 397 29.95 2.74 -0.90
CA THR A 397 31.15 3.48 -0.52
C THR A 397 31.16 3.84 0.95
N GLU A 398 32.34 4.18 1.50
CA GLU A 398 32.47 4.66 2.88
C GLU A 398 31.91 6.08 3.07
N SER A 399 32.00 6.92 2.03
CA SER A 399 31.50 8.28 2.07
C SER A 399 29.98 8.28 2.05
N PRO A 400 29.29 8.92 3.03
CA PRO A 400 27.83 8.94 3.08
C PRO A 400 27.26 9.96 2.06
N ARG A 401 27.49 9.69 0.78
CA ARG A 401 27.05 10.50 -0.34
C ARG A 401 26.44 9.63 -1.44
N MET A 402 25.46 10.15 -2.14
CA MET A 402 24.92 9.58 -3.36
C MET A 402 25.56 10.30 -4.55
N VAL A 403 26.47 9.63 -5.24
CA VAL A 403 27.20 10.14 -6.40
C VAL A 403 26.74 9.44 -7.64
N MET A 404 26.42 10.18 -8.71
CA MET A 404 26.01 9.64 -10.01
C MET A 404 26.91 10.15 -11.12
N HIS A 405 27.40 9.21 -11.94
CA HIS A 405 28.23 9.49 -13.12
C HIS A 405 27.47 9.21 -14.41
N TRP A 406 27.69 10.06 -15.38
CA TRP A 406 27.18 9.89 -16.75
C TRP A 406 28.15 10.47 -17.77
N ARG A 407 28.57 9.64 -18.74
CA ARG A 407 29.57 9.99 -19.76
C ARG A 407 30.88 10.56 -19.18
N GLY A 408 31.34 9.94 -18.09
CA GLY A 408 32.57 10.32 -17.41
C GLY A 408 32.49 11.65 -16.64
N GLN A 409 31.29 12.19 -16.43
CA GLN A 409 31.06 13.40 -15.63
C GLN A 409 30.20 13.08 -14.43
N THR A 410 30.46 13.70 -13.28
CA THR A 410 29.58 13.65 -12.11
C THR A 410 28.38 14.55 -12.38
N VAL A 411 27.18 13.95 -12.45
CA VAL A 411 25.92 14.66 -12.72
C VAL A 411 25.11 14.90 -11.48
N ALA A 412 25.36 14.15 -10.40
CA ALA A 412 24.83 14.40 -9.07
C ALA A 412 25.83 13.97 -8.00
N ASP A 413 25.96 14.76 -6.95
CA ASP A 413 26.79 14.48 -5.77
C ASP A 413 26.14 15.15 -4.55
N LEU A 414 25.39 14.36 -3.77
CA LEU A 414 24.53 14.82 -2.69
C LEU A 414 24.85 14.10 -1.39
N SER A 415 24.99 14.84 -0.27
CA SER A 415 25.21 14.23 1.02
C SER A 415 23.95 13.46 1.50
N ARG A 416 24.17 12.34 2.18
CA ARG A 416 23.08 11.56 2.79
C ARG A 416 22.29 12.42 3.79
N ALA A 417 23.00 13.17 4.63
CA ALA A 417 22.38 14.05 5.62
C ALA A 417 21.42 15.07 4.99
N PHE A 418 21.78 15.62 3.82
CA PHE A 418 20.89 16.55 3.10
C PHE A 418 19.67 15.84 2.51
N LEU A 419 19.86 14.69 1.88
CA LEU A 419 18.73 13.91 1.32
C LEU A 419 17.73 13.52 2.40
N ASP A 420 18.22 13.13 3.58
CA ASP A 420 17.41 12.65 4.71
C ASP A 420 16.67 13.79 5.47
N THR A 421 16.93 15.06 5.13
CA THR A 421 16.09 16.18 5.66
C THR A 421 14.65 16.11 5.16
N ASN A 422 14.42 15.46 4.02
CA ASN A 422 13.13 15.36 3.33
C ASN A 422 12.50 16.73 2.99
N GLY A 423 13.33 17.76 2.81
CA GLY A 423 12.92 19.14 2.49
C GLY A 423 12.74 20.01 3.71
N ALA A 424 12.13 21.17 3.50
CA ALA A 424 11.82 22.11 4.56
C ALA A 424 10.72 21.57 5.49
N VAL A 425 10.86 21.81 6.79
CA VAL A 425 9.82 21.47 7.76
C VAL A 425 8.52 22.20 7.41
N LYS A 426 7.43 21.46 7.30
CA LYS A 426 6.09 22.00 6.99
C LYS A 426 5.26 22.11 8.27
N HIS A 427 4.35 23.10 8.28
CA HIS A 427 3.50 23.41 9.41
C HIS A 427 2.04 23.54 8.98
N ALA A 428 1.11 23.08 9.81
CA ALA A 428 -0.32 23.17 9.57
C ALA A 428 -1.09 23.32 10.89
N SER A 429 -2.29 23.90 10.81
CA SER A 429 -3.28 23.87 11.90
C SER A 429 -4.40 22.89 11.57
N VAL A 430 -4.95 22.25 12.60
CA VAL A 430 -6.05 21.30 12.49
C VAL A 430 -7.28 21.85 13.18
N ARG A 431 -8.43 21.76 12.48
CA ARG A 431 -9.73 22.04 13.08
C ARG A 431 -10.71 20.91 12.75
N VAL A 432 -11.17 20.21 13.78
CA VAL A 432 -12.25 19.25 13.68
C VAL A 432 -13.54 19.93 14.14
N GLU A 433 -14.46 20.16 13.20
CA GLU A 433 -15.77 20.70 13.49
C GLU A 433 -16.63 19.64 14.20
N ALA A 434 -17.60 20.11 15.01
CA ALA A 434 -18.57 19.19 15.60
C ALA A 434 -19.25 18.39 14.49
N GLY A 435 -19.18 17.08 14.57
CA GLY A 435 -19.81 16.18 13.61
C GLY A 435 -21.25 16.62 13.40
N LYS A 436 -21.67 16.79 12.17
CA LYS A 436 -23.09 16.87 11.87
C LYS A 436 -23.61 15.53 12.36
N LYS A 437 -24.14 15.49 13.63
CA LYS A 437 -24.94 14.34 14.07
C LYS A 437 -25.77 14.00 12.86
N GLN A 438 -25.60 12.80 12.31
CA GLN A 438 -26.60 12.29 11.40
C GLN A 438 -27.91 12.57 12.14
N ALA A 439 -28.55 13.70 11.84
CA ALA A 439 -29.96 13.79 12.05
C ALA A 439 -30.41 12.50 11.45
N GLU A 440 -30.95 11.57 12.30
CA GLU A 440 -31.50 10.33 11.79
C GLU A 440 -32.03 10.68 10.43
N SER A 441 -31.19 10.47 9.42
CA SER A 441 -31.58 10.67 8.05
C SER A 441 -32.61 9.58 7.98
N ALA A 442 -33.86 10.01 8.27
CA ALA A 442 -35.01 9.19 8.01
C ALA A 442 -34.79 8.82 6.57
N CYS A 443 -34.12 7.71 6.38
CA CYS A 443 -33.85 7.12 5.09
C CYS A 443 -35.23 7.13 4.45
N ALA A 444 -35.43 7.98 3.46
CA ALA A 444 -36.73 8.02 2.76
C ALA A 444 -37.05 6.56 2.51
N PRO A 445 -38.25 6.08 2.86
CA PRO A 445 -38.55 4.66 2.99
C PRO A 445 -38.03 3.93 1.76
N CYS A 446 -36.86 3.31 1.90
CA CYS A 446 -36.14 2.66 0.83
C CYS A 446 -36.76 1.27 0.69
N THR A 447 -37.39 0.98 -0.41
CA THR A 447 -37.91 -0.36 -0.65
C THR A 447 -36.77 -1.35 -0.91
N LEU A 448 -36.99 -2.64 -0.66
CA LEU A 448 -36.06 -3.70 -1.06
C LEU A 448 -35.67 -3.61 -2.54
N ARG A 449 -36.58 -3.10 -3.38
CA ARG A 449 -36.36 -2.89 -4.81
C ARG A 449 -35.34 -1.77 -5.05
N ASP A 450 -35.44 -0.67 -4.31
CA ASP A 450 -34.51 0.45 -4.40
C ASP A 450 -33.13 0.04 -3.93
N MET A 451 -33.06 -0.70 -2.82
CA MET A 451 -31.81 -1.26 -2.32
C MET A 451 -31.17 -2.21 -3.35
N ALA A 452 -31.93 -3.15 -3.90
CA ALA A 452 -31.44 -4.09 -4.90
C ALA A 452 -31.05 -3.41 -6.22
N GLY A 453 -31.65 -2.27 -6.55
CA GLY A 453 -31.33 -1.45 -7.73
C GLY A 453 -30.14 -0.52 -7.55
N SER A 454 -29.62 -0.36 -6.32
CA SER A 454 -28.50 0.53 -6.04
C SER A 454 -27.17 -0.04 -6.55
N LEU A 455 -26.21 0.83 -6.89
CA LEU A 455 -24.84 0.41 -7.24
C LEU A 455 -24.15 -0.27 -6.07
N LYS A 456 -24.47 0.12 -4.83
CA LYS A 456 -23.87 -0.50 -3.63
C LYS A 456 -24.22 -1.97 -3.51
N SER A 457 -25.46 -2.35 -3.87
CA SER A 457 -25.96 -3.73 -3.83
C SER A 457 -25.71 -4.52 -5.13
N ALA A 458 -25.19 -3.86 -6.18
CA ALA A 458 -24.97 -4.51 -7.47
C ALA A 458 -23.94 -5.66 -7.35
N SER A 459 -24.24 -6.79 -8.00
CA SER A 459 -23.32 -7.93 -8.04
C SER A 459 -21.99 -7.54 -8.64
N ARG A 460 -20.90 -7.94 -8.00
CA ARG A 460 -19.51 -7.79 -8.50
C ARG A 460 -19.08 -8.99 -9.36
N ARG A 461 -19.97 -9.91 -9.67
CA ARG A 461 -19.65 -11.16 -10.39
C ARG A 461 -19.00 -10.89 -11.74
N GLY A 462 -19.62 -10.08 -12.59
CA GLY A 462 -19.08 -9.75 -13.92
C GLY A 462 -17.74 -8.99 -13.86
N LEU A 463 -17.44 -8.32 -12.74
CA LEU A 463 -16.14 -7.73 -12.50
C LEU A 463 -15.13 -8.81 -12.07
N ALA A 464 -15.48 -9.63 -11.08
CA ALA A 464 -14.60 -10.65 -10.52
C ALA A 464 -14.23 -11.75 -11.54
N GLU A 465 -15.13 -12.11 -12.46
CA GLU A 465 -14.90 -13.12 -13.50
C GLU A 465 -13.82 -12.72 -14.53
N ARG A 466 -13.33 -11.49 -14.53
CA ARG A 466 -12.18 -11.04 -15.34
C ARG A 466 -10.84 -11.48 -14.76
N PHE A 467 -10.82 -11.81 -13.47
CA PHE A 467 -9.61 -12.12 -12.71
C PHE A 467 -9.50 -13.62 -12.50
N ASP A 468 -8.31 -14.16 -12.72
CA ASP A 468 -8.00 -15.52 -12.32
C ASP A 468 -7.87 -15.58 -10.79
N SER A 469 -8.70 -16.41 -10.15
CA SER A 469 -8.72 -16.55 -8.70
C SER A 469 -8.13 -17.88 -8.22
N THR A 470 -7.73 -18.79 -9.15
CA THR A 470 -7.29 -20.15 -8.84
C THR A 470 -5.86 -20.46 -9.22
N VAL A 471 -5.21 -19.57 -9.96
CA VAL A 471 -3.86 -19.81 -10.45
C VAL A 471 -2.88 -20.04 -9.29
N GLY A 472 -1.97 -20.99 -9.46
CA GLY A 472 -1.04 -21.41 -8.41
C GLY A 472 -1.60 -22.47 -7.45
N ALA A 473 -2.92 -22.70 -7.45
CA ALA A 473 -3.62 -23.69 -6.63
C ALA A 473 -3.48 -23.52 -5.10
N PHE A 474 -3.24 -22.29 -4.64
CA PHE A 474 -3.16 -21.95 -3.22
C PHE A 474 -4.48 -21.45 -2.65
N SER A 475 -5.41 -20.96 -3.48
CA SER A 475 -6.66 -20.33 -3.04
C SER A 475 -7.55 -21.30 -2.26
N LEU A 476 -7.96 -20.86 -1.06
CA LEU A 476 -8.89 -21.58 -0.18
C LEU A 476 -10.30 -20.99 -0.24
N LEU A 477 -10.41 -19.67 -0.32
CA LEU A 477 -11.67 -18.96 -0.55
C LEU A 477 -11.66 -18.34 -1.94
N MET A 478 -12.72 -18.63 -2.69
CA MET A 478 -12.96 -18.06 -4.02
C MET A 478 -13.80 -16.78 -3.89
N PRO A 479 -13.79 -15.87 -4.88
CA PRO A 479 -14.63 -14.67 -4.86
C PRO A 479 -16.12 -14.98 -4.69
N PHE A 480 -16.57 -16.13 -5.16
CA PHE A 480 -17.91 -16.66 -4.97
C PHE A 480 -17.83 -18.11 -4.53
N GLY A 481 -18.46 -18.41 -3.40
CA GLY A 481 -18.50 -19.75 -2.80
C GLY A 481 -19.82 -20.49 -2.99
N GLY A 482 -19.95 -21.59 -2.28
CA GLY A 482 -21.10 -22.47 -2.30
C GLY A 482 -21.14 -23.43 -3.49
N LYS A 483 -22.05 -24.41 -3.43
CA LYS A 483 -22.21 -25.44 -4.46
C LYS A 483 -22.39 -24.88 -5.87
N THR A 484 -23.01 -23.72 -6.00
CA THR A 484 -23.31 -23.07 -7.29
C THR A 484 -22.36 -21.89 -7.59
N GLN A 485 -21.36 -21.63 -6.73
CA GLN A 485 -20.44 -20.48 -6.82
C GLN A 485 -21.17 -19.15 -7.07
N ARG A 486 -22.19 -18.87 -6.25
CA ARG A 486 -23.01 -17.64 -6.36
C ARG A 486 -22.98 -16.78 -5.11
N THR A 487 -22.55 -17.32 -3.96
CA THR A 487 -22.49 -16.59 -2.70
C THR A 487 -21.18 -15.79 -2.64
N PRO A 488 -21.23 -14.44 -2.56
CA PRO A 488 -20.02 -13.62 -2.50
C PRO A 488 -19.24 -13.91 -1.22
N SER A 489 -17.94 -14.13 -1.35
CA SER A 489 -17.03 -14.19 -0.21
C SER A 489 -16.68 -12.79 0.26
N GLN A 490 -16.58 -12.61 1.58
CA GLN A 490 -16.22 -11.32 2.20
C GLN A 490 -14.72 -11.17 2.45
N ALA A 491 -13.97 -12.27 2.30
CA ALA A 491 -12.53 -12.34 2.47
C ALA A 491 -11.90 -13.18 1.36
N MET A 492 -10.60 -13.05 1.18
CA MET A 492 -9.78 -14.00 0.43
C MET A 492 -8.92 -14.83 1.38
N ALA A 493 -8.64 -16.07 1.04
CA ALA A 493 -7.74 -16.93 1.81
C ALA A 493 -6.95 -17.85 0.88
N ALA A 494 -5.68 -18.08 1.25
CA ALA A 494 -4.79 -18.98 0.51
C ALA A 494 -3.81 -19.68 1.45
N LEU A 495 -3.36 -20.86 1.04
CA LEU A 495 -2.22 -21.56 1.65
C LEU A 495 -0.92 -20.81 1.43
N LEU A 496 0.05 -20.99 2.33
CA LEU A 496 1.42 -20.52 2.09
C LEU A 496 1.97 -21.13 0.79
N PRO A 497 2.75 -20.36 0.01
CA PRO A 497 3.20 -20.74 -1.33
C PRO A 497 4.40 -21.71 -1.28
N VAL A 498 4.24 -22.84 -0.62
CA VAL A 498 5.27 -23.88 -0.56
C VAL A 498 5.70 -24.35 -1.95
N LEU A 499 6.90 -24.93 -2.06
CA LEU A 499 7.40 -25.40 -3.35
C LEU A 499 6.52 -26.52 -3.91
N PRO A 500 6.44 -26.68 -5.25
CA PRO A 500 5.68 -27.76 -5.88
C PRO A 500 6.06 -29.13 -5.32
N GLY A 501 5.06 -29.94 -4.97
CA GLY A 501 5.22 -31.24 -4.32
C GLY A 501 5.28 -31.22 -2.79
N SER A 502 5.46 -30.05 -2.17
CA SER A 502 5.33 -29.89 -0.73
C SER A 502 3.88 -29.66 -0.30
N LYS A 503 3.58 -29.98 0.96
CA LYS A 503 2.24 -29.86 1.57
C LYS A 503 2.30 -29.04 2.85
N THR A 504 1.31 -28.17 3.03
CA THR A 504 1.03 -27.44 4.26
C THR A 504 -0.47 -27.23 4.41
N GLU A 505 -0.94 -27.09 5.64
CA GLU A 505 -2.31 -26.66 5.93
C GLU A 505 -2.34 -25.19 6.41
N GLN A 506 -1.14 -24.59 6.62
CA GLN A 506 -1.02 -23.21 7.05
C GLN A 506 -1.26 -22.27 5.88
N GLY A 507 -2.08 -21.26 6.09
CA GLY A 507 -2.38 -20.20 5.16
C GLY A 507 -2.62 -18.88 5.88
N SER A 508 -3.23 -17.95 5.15
CA SER A 508 -3.67 -16.66 5.66
C SER A 508 -5.04 -16.31 5.10
N VAL A 509 -5.75 -15.47 5.83
CA VAL A 509 -7.02 -14.86 5.39
C VAL A 509 -6.87 -13.34 5.46
N MET A 510 -7.35 -12.64 4.42
CA MET A 510 -7.35 -11.16 4.36
C MET A 510 -8.72 -10.65 3.95
N ALA A 511 -9.14 -9.56 4.59
CA ALA A 511 -10.36 -8.84 4.27
C ALA A 511 -10.16 -7.33 4.38
N TRP A 512 -11.14 -6.56 3.93
CA TRP A 512 -11.11 -5.10 3.96
C TRP A 512 -12.39 -4.51 4.54
N GLY A 513 -12.30 -3.28 5.05
CA GLY A 513 -13.41 -2.48 5.54
C GLY A 513 -13.26 -1.04 5.08
N CYS A 514 -14.35 -0.45 4.58
CA CYS A 514 -14.47 0.98 4.26
C CYS A 514 -15.92 1.28 3.85
N ASP A 515 -16.44 2.41 4.29
CA ASP A 515 -17.65 3.02 3.75
C ASP A 515 -17.42 4.53 3.53
N PRO A 516 -17.29 4.98 2.27
CA PRO A 516 -17.03 6.38 1.96
C PRO A 516 -18.18 7.33 2.35
N ASP A 517 -19.41 6.84 2.46
CA ASP A 517 -20.53 7.68 2.94
C ASP A 517 -20.43 7.89 4.46
N ALA A 518 -20.12 6.83 5.20
CA ALA A 518 -19.91 6.94 6.65
C ALA A 518 -18.71 7.87 6.97
N LEU A 519 -17.60 7.71 6.25
CA LEU A 519 -16.42 8.57 6.37
C LEU A 519 -16.71 10.03 5.98
N SER A 520 -17.59 10.27 4.99
CA SER A 520 -18.01 11.62 4.59
C SER A 520 -18.92 12.27 5.63
N ALA A 521 -19.73 11.49 6.33
CA ALA A 521 -20.60 11.97 7.40
C ALA A 521 -19.81 12.26 8.68
N ASP A 522 -18.91 11.34 9.06
CA ASP A 522 -18.05 11.44 10.23
C ASP A 522 -16.77 10.62 10.00
N PRO A 523 -15.64 11.28 9.70
CA PRO A 523 -14.37 10.60 9.44
C PRO A 523 -13.88 9.72 10.60
N TYR A 524 -14.10 10.15 11.87
CA TYR A 524 -13.70 9.38 13.04
C TYR A 524 -14.47 8.06 13.16
N THR A 525 -15.80 8.14 13.20
CA THR A 525 -16.65 6.94 13.31
C THR A 525 -16.53 6.03 12.08
N GLY A 526 -16.41 6.64 10.89
CA GLY A 526 -16.24 5.89 9.64
C GLY A 526 -14.95 5.09 9.59
N ALA A 527 -13.84 5.66 10.07
CA ALA A 527 -12.56 4.97 10.12
C ALA A 527 -12.49 3.90 11.21
N HIS A 528 -13.05 4.18 12.39
CA HIS A 528 -13.22 3.19 13.46
C HIS A 528 -14.00 1.96 12.93
N SER A 529 -15.14 2.20 12.30
CA SER A 529 -15.97 1.15 11.69
C SER A 529 -15.26 0.39 10.57
N ALA A 530 -14.40 1.05 9.79
CA ALA A 530 -13.62 0.40 8.74
C ALA A 530 -12.65 -0.66 9.31
N VAL A 531 -11.99 -0.36 10.43
CA VAL A 531 -11.11 -1.31 11.13
C VAL A 531 -11.93 -2.47 11.67
N TYR A 532 -13.01 -2.21 12.40
CA TYR A 532 -13.88 -3.27 12.92
C TYR A 532 -14.44 -4.16 11.81
N THR A 533 -14.88 -3.57 10.69
CA THR A 533 -15.43 -4.32 9.55
C THR A 533 -14.38 -5.25 8.93
N SER A 534 -13.14 -4.81 8.76
CA SER A 534 -12.09 -5.64 8.20
C SER A 534 -11.77 -6.84 9.10
N VAL A 535 -11.70 -6.61 10.41
CA VAL A 535 -11.44 -7.66 11.42
C VAL A 535 -12.65 -8.60 11.53
N ALA A 536 -13.87 -8.08 11.59
CA ALA A 536 -15.09 -8.90 11.62
C ALA A 536 -15.16 -9.88 10.44
N LYS A 537 -14.77 -9.45 9.25
CA LYS A 537 -14.78 -10.30 8.04
C LYS A 537 -13.78 -11.45 8.10
N ILE A 538 -12.56 -11.24 8.63
CA ILE A 538 -11.60 -12.33 8.82
C ILE A 538 -12.06 -13.29 9.90
N VAL A 539 -12.67 -12.81 10.98
CA VAL A 539 -13.27 -13.63 12.03
C VAL A 539 -14.42 -14.48 11.48
N ALA A 540 -15.29 -13.88 10.67
CA ALA A 540 -16.37 -14.61 10.00
C ALA A 540 -15.86 -15.71 9.06
N ALA A 541 -14.66 -15.54 8.50
CA ALA A 541 -13.99 -16.52 7.67
C ALA A 541 -13.25 -17.61 8.48
N GLY A 542 -13.21 -17.51 9.83
CA GLY A 542 -12.62 -18.51 10.71
C GLY A 542 -11.31 -18.11 11.38
N ALA A 543 -10.84 -16.88 11.20
CA ALA A 543 -9.60 -16.43 11.83
C ALA A 543 -9.78 -15.99 13.29
N ASP A 544 -8.71 -16.09 14.05
CA ASP A 544 -8.58 -15.55 15.39
C ASP A 544 -8.19 -14.07 15.32
N TYR A 545 -9.04 -13.16 15.81
CA TYR A 545 -8.77 -11.72 15.76
C TYR A 545 -7.57 -11.28 16.60
N HIS A 546 -7.17 -12.06 17.62
CA HIS A 546 -5.97 -11.78 18.42
C HIS A 546 -4.67 -11.90 17.62
N LYS A 547 -4.72 -12.57 16.45
CA LYS A 547 -3.61 -12.70 15.49
C LYS A 547 -3.74 -11.77 14.30
N ALA A 548 -4.68 -10.82 14.37
CA ALA A 548 -4.92 -9.88 13.27
C ALA A 548 -3.88 -8.75 13.26
N TYR A 549 -3.34 -8.50 12.09
CA TYR A 549 -2.53 -7.32 11.77
C TYR A 549 -3.22 -6.53 10.66
N LEU A 550 -2.93 -5.23 10.62
CA LEU A 550 -3.59 -4.31 9.69
C LEU A 550 -2.57 -3.62 8.78
N THR A 551 -3.05 -3.20 7.62
CA THR A 551 -2.43 -2.16 6.80
C THR A 551 -3.51 -1.20 6.34
N LEU A 552 -3.23 0.11 6.38
CA LEU A 552 -4.23 1.15 6.10
C LEU A 552 -3.97 1.81 4.75
N GLN A 553 -5.03 2.15 4.05
CA GLN A 553 -4.97 3.00 2.87
C GLN A 553 -5.78 4.26 3.10
N GLU A 554 -5.15 5.39 2.98
CA GLU A 554 -5.80 6.68 3.08
C GLU A 554 -5.87 7.38 1.72
N PHE A 555 -7.01 8.04 1.46
CA PHE A 555 -7.21 8.85 0.27
C PHE A 555 -8.12 10.03 0.59
N PHE A 556 -7.54 11.22 0.54
CA PHE A 556 -8.23 12.47 0.86
C PHE A 556 -7.99 13.53 -0.20
N GLU A 557 -8.78 14.58 -0.15
CA GLU A 557 -8.58 15.78 -0.97
C GLU A 557 -7.25 16.47 -0.68
N LYS A 558 -6.83 17.38 -1.55
CA LYS A 558 -5.67 18.26 -1.31
C LYS A 558 -5.94 19.11 -0.07
N LEU A 559 -5.11 18.97 0.97
CA LEU A 559 -5.37 19.59 2.28
C LEU A 559 -5.17 21.12 2.27
N ARG A 560 -4.27 21.62 1.43
CA ARG A 560 -3.94 23.06 1.35
C ARG A 560 -3.59 23.63 2.73
N ASN A 561 -3.66 24.95 2.90
CA ASN A 561 -3.53 25.61 4.21
C ASN A 561 -4.90 25.81 4.86
N GLU A 562 -5.77 24.80 4.83
CA GLU A 562 -7.15 24.87 5.31
C GLU A 562 -7.33 23.91 6.49
N SER A 563 -7.37 24.44 7.72
CA SER A 563 -7.40 23.65 8.96
C SER A 563 -8.53 22.62 9.02
N VAL A 564 -9.70 22.93 8.43
CA VAL A 564 -10.84 22.00 8.36
C VAL A 564 -10.53 20.80 7.44
N ARG A 565 -9.78 20.98 6.35
CA ARG A 565 -9.35 19.88 5.49
C ARG A 565 -8.39 18.95 6.21
N TRP A 566 -7.45 19.51 6.99
CA TRP A 566 -6.55 18.76 7.87
C TRP A 566 -7.30 18.01 8.97
N GLY A 567 -8.44 18.53 9.42
CA GLY A 567 -9.30 17.88 10.40
C GLY A 567 -9.85 16.52 9.98
N LYS A 568 -10.04 16.28 8.68
CA LYS A 568 -10.62 15.02 8.18
C LYS A 568 -9.68 13.82 8.32
N PRO A 569 -8.46 13.80 7.75
CA PRO A 569 -7.52 12.70 7.97
C PRO A 569 -7.11 12.58 9.43
N PHE A 570 -6.98 13.71 10.15
CA PHE A 570 -6.70 13.71 11.58
C PHE A 570 -7.76 12.95 12.38
N ALA A 571 -9.04 13.23 12.17
CA ALA A 571 -10.14 12.53 12.85
C ALA A 571 -10.23 11.06 12.43
N ALA A 572 -10.04 10.76 11.12
CA ALA A 572 -10.04 9.40 10.63
C ALA A 572 -8.92 8.55 11.27
N LEU A 573 -7.71 9.08 11.36
CA LEU A 573 -6.58 8.39 12.01
C LEU A 573 -6.83 8.15 13.50
N LEU A 574 -7.44 9.10 14.21
CA LEU A 574 -7.83 8.90 15.61
C LEU A 574 -8.86 7.79 15.77
N GLY A 575 -9.84 7.71 14.86
CA GLY A 575 -10.82 6.63 14.86
C GLY A 575 -10.18 5.26 14.60
N ALA A 576 -9.26 5.21 13.64
CA ALA A 576 -8.51 3.98 13.36
C ALA A 576 -7.56 3.60 14.52
N LEU A 577 -6.98 4.57 15.22
CA LEU A 577 -6.14 4.35 16.40
C LEU A 577 -6.93 3.73 17.55
N ASP A 578 -8.10 4.30 17.85
CA ASP A 578 -8.95 3.76 18.91
C ASP A 578 -9.34 2.30 18.64
N ALA A 579 -9.80 2.01 17.43
CA ALA A 579 -10.14 0.65 17.03
C ALA A 579 -8.96 -0.33 17.14
N GLN A 580 -7.74 0.11 16.78
CA GLN A 580 -6.53 -0.70 16.95
C GLN A 580 -6.26 -1.03 18.42
N LEU A 581 -6.33 -0.01 19.29
CA LEU A 581 -6.08 -0.17 20.72
C LEU A 581 -7.16 -1.03 21.40
N GLU A 582 -8.41 -0.89 21.01
CA GLU A 582 -9.54 -1.69 21.51
C GLU A 582 -9.43 -3.17 21.09
N LEU A 583 -9.03 -3.44 19.86
CA LEU A 583 -8.93 -4.80 19.32
C LEU A 583 -7.58 -5.47 19.61
N GLY A 584 -6.56 -4.71 19.97
CA GLY A 584 -5.19 -5.21 20.04
C GLY A 584 -4.60 -5.53 18.66
N ALA A 585 -5.20 -5.04 17.57
CA ALA A 585 -4.79 -5.30 16.20
C ALA A 585 -4.01 -4.09 15.63
N ALA A 586 -2.71 -4.28 15.37
CA ALA A 586 -1.82 -3.19 14.95
C ALA A 586 -1.82 -2.96 13.45
N ALA A 587 -1.89 -1.69 13.03
CA ALA A 587 -1.58 -1.29 11.66
C ALA A 587 -0.06 -1.15 11.52
N ILE A 588 0.60 -2.21 11.03
CA ILE A 588 2.06 -2.28 10.90
C ILE A 588 2.58 -1.72 9.56
N GLY A 589 1.68 -1.18 8.75
CA GLY A 589 1.99 -0.46 7.52
C GLY A 589 0.80 0.30 6.99
N GLY A 590 1.02 0.99 5.92
CA GLY A 590 -0.02 1.78 5.25
C GLY A 590 0.52 2.56 4.07
N LYS A 591 -0.39 3.23 3.38
CA LYS A 591 -0.12 4.14 2.27
C LYS A 591 -1.09 5.30 2.33
N ASP A 592 -0.63 6.49 2.00
CA ASP A 592 -1.47 7.69 1.92
C ASP A 592 -1.49 8.29 0.51
N SER A 593 -2.54 9.04 0.23
CA SER A 593 -2.66 9.86 -0.97
C SER A 593 -3.52 11.08 -0.66
N MET A 594 -2.88 12.27 -0.60
CA MET A 594 -3.51 13.55 -0.26
C MET A 594 -3.66 14.46 -1.47
N SER A 595 -4.04 13.87 -2.63
CA SER A 595 -4.13 14.59 -3.90
C SER A 595 -5.47 14.39 -4.63
N GLY A 596 -6.53 14.04 -3.89
CA GLY A 596 -7.85 13.69 -4.39
C GLY A 596 -8.73 14.88 -4.77
N THR A 597 -8.18 15.91 -5.38
CA THR A 597 -8.92 17.11 -5.82
C THR A 597 -8.83 17.30 -7.34
N PHE A 598 -9.94 17.67 -7.97
CA PHE A 598 -10.02 18.13 -9.35
C PHE A 598 -10.80 19.43 -9.39
N LEU A 599 -10.13 20.56 -9.64
CA LEU A 599 -10.68 21.90 -9.54
C LEU A 599 -11.32 22.16 -8.16
N ASP A 600 -12.63 22.24 -8.10
CA ASP A 600 -13.47 22.42 -6.90
C ASP A 600 -14.16 21.12 -6.44
N HIS A 601 -13.92 20.01 -7.12
CA HIS A 601 -14.42 18.70 -6.74
C HIS A 601 -13.40 17.95 -5.88
N ASP A 602 -13.84 17.42 -4.76
CA ASP A 602 -13.01 16.63 -3.83
C ASP A 602 -13.50 15.18 -3.76
N VAL A 603 -12.56 14.24 -3.60
CA VAL A 603 -12.92 12.85 -3.29
C VAL A 603 -13.55 12.76 -1.91
N PRO A 604 -14.38 11.74 -1.63
CA PRO A 604 -14.85 11.49 -0.27
C PRO A 604 -13.65 11.14 0.62
N PRO A 605 -13.66 11.54 1.90
CA PRO A 605 -12.75 10.97 2.89
C PRO A 605 -12.75 9.45 2.79
N THR A 606 -11.59 8.85 2.63
CA THR A 606 -11.47 7.41 2.44
C THR A 606 -10.34 6.87 3.30
N LEU A 607 -10.68 5.93 4.21
CA LEU A 607 -9.71 5.10 4.91
C LEU A 607 -10.16 3.65 4.72
N ILE A 608 -9.34 2.84 4.06
CA ILE A 608 -9.55 1.40 3.92
C ILE A 608 -8.65 0.71 4.94
N SER A 609 -9.23 -0.11 5.80
CA SER A 609 -8.50 -1.04 6.63
C SER A 609 -8.44 -2.40 5.93
N PHE A 610 -7.25 -2.95 5.76
CA PHE A 610 -7.02 -4.33 5.36
C PHE A 610 -6.56 -5.10 6.60
N ALA A 611 -7.33 -6.11 6.99
CA ALA A 611 -6.98 -7.01 8.10
C ALA A 611 -6.51 -8.35 7.55
N ILE A 612 -5.43 -8.90 8.11
CA ILE A 612 -4.88 -10.21 7.77
C ILE A 612 -4.60 -10.99 9.05
N ALA A 613 -4.83 -12.29 9.00
CA ALA A 613 -4.41 -13.21 10.06
C ALA A 613 -3.94 -14.55 9.47
N PRO A 614 -2.99 -15.24 10.14
CA PRO A 614 -2.71 -16.64 9.86
C PRO A 614 -3.93 -17.52 10.14
N VAL A 615 -4.12 -18.58 9.35
CA VAL A 615 -5.23 -19.54 9.51
C VAL A 615 -4.83 -20.90 9.00
N CYS A 616 -5.32 -21.96 9.65
CA CYS A 616 -5.24 -23.31 9.09
C CYS A 616 -6.42 -23.57 8.14
N ALA A 617 -6.17 -24.29 7.05
CA ALA A 617 -7.19 -24.56 6.04
C ALA A 617 -8.46 -25.21 6.60
N GLY A 618 -8.31 -26.06 7.63
CA GLY A 618 -9.43 -26.72 8.29
C GLY A 618 -10.30 -25.82 9.17
N GLU A 619 -9.82 -24.63 9.51
CA GLU A 619 -10.54 -23.65 10.32
C GLU A 619 -11.41 -22.69 9.48
N LEU A 620 -11.19 -22.65 8.17
CA LEU A 620 -11.89 -21.72 7.29
C LEU A 620 -13.37 -22.09 7.12
N VAL A 621 -14.19 -21.06 7.13
CA VAL A 621 -15.64 -21.12 6.94
C VAL A 621 -16.03 -20.40 5.66
N THR A 622 -16.81 -21.06 4.82
CA THR A 622 -17.35 -20.46 3.59
C THR A 622 -18.70 -19.80 3.84
N THR A 623 -19.04 -18.78 3.05
CA THR A 623 -20.21 -17.92 3.24
C THR A 623 -21.55 -18.50 2.81
N ASP A 624 -21.60 -19.73 2.28
CA ASP A 624 -22.82 -20.36 1.76
C ASP A 624 -23.58 -21.14 2.84
N PHE A 625 -24.91 -21.15 2.74
CA PHE A 625 -25.78 -22.02 3.54
C PHE A 625 -25.56 -23.48 3.20
N LYS A 626 -25.26 -24.34 4.18
CA LYS A 626 -24.89 -25.74 3.98
C LYS A 626 -26.10 -26.66 3.80
N SER A 627 -27.15 -26.45 4.60
CA SER A 627 -28.34 -27.30 4.56
C SER A 627 -29.60 -26.50 4.94
N ALA A 628 -30.73 -26.87 4.36
CA ALA A 628 -32.03 -26.35 4.77
C ALA A 628 -32.37 -26.79 6.20
N GLY A 629 -33.03 -25.93 6.97
CA GLY A 629 -33.46 -26.22 8.34
C GLY A 629 -32.43 -25.92 9.43
N HIS A 630 -31.20 -25.51 9.09
CA HIS A 630 -30.23 -25.04 10.08
C HIS A 630 -30.68 -23.72 10.70
N GLY A 631 -30.40 -23.51 12.00
CA GLY A 631 -30.61 -22.24 12.68
C GLY A 631 -29.63 -21.17 12.17
N VAL A 632 -30.09 -19.95 12.09
CA VAL A 632 -29.27 -18.75 11.79
C VAL A 632 -29.16 -17.94 13.07
N TYR A 633 -27.93 -17.62 13.46
CA TYR A 633 -27.61 -16.88 14.68
C TYR A 633 -26.86 -15.61 14.32
N LEU A 634 -27.23 -14.51 14.97
CA LEU A 634 -26.52 -13.24 14.90
C LEU A 634 -25.53 -13.16 16.07
N PHE A 635 -24.28 -12.86 15.78
CA PHE A 635 -23.23 -12.56 16.76
C PHE A 635 -22.92 -11.07 16.67
N ASP A 636 -23.52 -10.32 17.57
CA ASP A 636 -23.47 -8.86 17.61
C ASP A 636 -23.21 -8.38 19.04
N GLY A 637 -22.59 -7.22 19.19
CA GLY A 637 -22.33 -6.55 20.45
C GLY A 637 -22.53 -5.05 20.29
N ALA A 638 -23.18 -4.43 21.28
CA ALA A 638 -23.44 -2.99 21.29
C ALA A 638 -22.18 -2.17 21.72
N THR A 639 -21.21 -2.83 22.35
CA THR A 639 -19.93 -2.22 22.76
C THR A 639 -18.77 -3.03 22.20
N PRO A 640 -17.55 -2.45 22.14
CA PRO A 640 -16.33 -3.16 21.75
C PRO A 640 -16.11 -4.46 22.55
N GLU A 641 -16.35 -4.45 23.85
CA GLU A 641 -16.20 -5.61 24.73
C GLU A 641 -17.23 -6.69 24.42
N GLU A 642 -18.48 -6.31 24.19
CA GLU A 642 -19.55 -7.24 23.81
C GLU A 642 -19.28 -7.84 22.42
N GLN A 643 -18.78 -7.04 21.48
CA GLN A 643 -18.44 -7.51 20.14
C GLN A 643 -17.27 -8.50 20.18
N LYS A 644 -16.22 -8.22 20.95
CA LYS A 644 -15.11 -9.17 21.17
C LYS A 644 -15.60 -10.47 21.81
N ALA A 645 -16.43 -10.38 22.84
CA ALA A 645 -17.02 -11.55 23.49
C ALA A 645 -17.94 -12.35 22.52
N ALA A 646 -18.61 -11.67 21.58
CA ALA A 646 -19.38 -12.34 20.54
C ALA A 646 -18.46 -13.11 19.57
N TRP A 647 -17.33 -12.53 19.18
CA TRP A 647 -16.32 -13.19 18.32
C TRP A 647 -15.64 -14.38 19.03
N GLU A 648 -15.35 -14.29 20.33
CA GLU A 648 -14.81 -15.40 21.09
C GLU A 648 -15.78 -16.58 21.13
N ARG A 649 -17.09 -16.32 21.36
CA ARG A 649 -18.13 -17.36 21.29
C ARG A 649 -18.21 -17.97 19.89
N LEU A 650 -18.05 -17.17 18.84
CA LEU A 650 -18.03 -17.62 17.45
C LEU A 650 -16.84 -18.55 17.19
N SER A 651 -15.65 -18.18 17.62
CA SER A 651 -14.43 -18.99 17.51
C SER A 651 -14.60 -20.36 18.20
N LEU A 652 -15.18 -20.41 19.39
CA LEU A 652 -15.48 -21.66 20.09
C LEU A 652 -16.43 -22.56 19.29
N ILE A 653 -17.41 -21.99 18.57
CA ILE A 653 -18.34 -22.76 17.73
C ILE A 653 -17.61 -23.30 16.49
N HIS A 654 -16.71 -22.53 15.90
CA HIS A 654 -15.88 -23.00 14.78
C HIS A 654 -15.03 -24.23 15.15
N ILE A 655 -14.46 -24.23 16.35
CA ILE A 655 -13.65 -25.34 16.87
C ILE A 655 -14.51 -26.59 17.14
N SER A 656 -15.71 -26.39 17.73
CA SER A 656 -16.57 -27.49 18.16
C SER A 656 -17.46 -28.07 17.06
N GLU A 657 -17.89 -27.24 16.09
CA GLU A 657 -18.78 -27.59 15.00
C GLU A 657 -18.45 -26.84 13.70
N PRO A 658 -17.40 -27.20 12.97
CA PRO A 658 -16.88 -26.45 11.82
C PRO A 658 -17.80 -26.37 10.61
N THR A 659 -18.99 -26.97 10.66
CA THR A 659 -19.97 -27.00 9.56
C THR A 659 -21.11 -25.99 9.69
N ARG A 660 -21.14 -25.17 10.73
CA ARG A 660 -22.22 -24.18 10.95
C ARG A 660 -21.91 -22.85 10.27
N LEU A 661 -22.95 -22.25 9.76
CA LEU A 661 -22.95 -20.99 9.03
C LEU A 661 -23.08 -19.80 9.94
N LEU A 662 -22.36 -18.76 9.62
CA LEU A 662 -22.38 -17.49 10.33
C LEU A 662 -22.58 -16.33 9.35
N SER A 663 -23.49 -15.44 9.69
CA SER A 663 -23.68 -14.15 9.04
C SER A 663 -23.34 -13.08 10.08
N ILE A 664 -22.45 -12.16 9.72
CA ILE A 664 -22.14 -10.96 10.50
C ILE A 664 -22.78 -9.80 9.76
N SER A 665 -23.61 -9.01 10.44
CA SER A 665 -24.25 -7.81 9.91
C SER A 665 -23.34 -6.59 10.06
#